data_c1be2e55a6e187fa1050b8fb7e18d0d4
#
_entry.id   c1be2e55a6e187fa1050b8fb7e18d0d4
#
_cell.length_a   1.000
_cell.length_b   1.000
_cell.length_c   1.000
_cell.angle_alpha   90.00
_cell.angle_beta   90.00
_cell.angle_gamma   90.00
#
_symmetry.space_group_name_H-M   'P 1'
#
loop_
_entity.id
_entity.type
_entity.pdbx_description
1 polymer ?
#
loop_
_entity_poly.entity_id
_entity_poly.type
_entity_poly.pdbx_seq_one_letter_code
_entity_poly.pdbx_strand_id
1 'polypeptide(L)'
;MAIYHLHVKVIGRKAGSSAVASAAYRSGSRLRDERIDRVQDFSAKRGVVHSEVLLPDGAPEQWSDRERLWNDVEAFEVRKDAQLAREVEFAIPREMSEAQGIELARDFAQAEFVDQGMIADLNVHWDFAEDGSPKPHAHVMLTMRSVDENGFGPKVRDWNRTEMVEHWREHWAEHVNERLFELDIDARIDHRSLEAQGINLEPQSQIGAPAQRIEGEGIEAADRADTHREIARNNGARIIADPSVALDAITQQQSTFTRRDMAMFAHRHSDGIDQFNEVMGAMRGAPDLVQLGQDGRGEDRFTTRDMIEAEQGLHRAAEVMAEKELHEVSDRDREAALARAEERGLVLSGEQAHALAHVTDGRDLGVVVGYAGTGKSAMLGVAREAWEAAGFEVRGVALSGIAAENLESGSGIASRTIASMEHGWQNGRDMLTSRDVLVIDEAGMVGTRQMERVLTHAAEAGAKVVLVGDPQQLQSIEAGAAFRSIHERHGCVEIHEVRRQREDWQRDATRDLATGRTGDAISAYDAHDMVHSAETREQARGDLIERWDRERQATPDKSRIILTHTNAEVRELNEAARGKMREAGDLGEDVRVTVERGERNFAAGDRVMFLQNERGLGVKNGTLGTIEQVSVTSMTVQTDDGRSIAFDLKDYDRIDHGYTATIHKAQGMTVDRTHVLATPGMDAHGSYVALSRHRDGMDLHYGRDDFANQDKLINTLSRDRAKDMASDYEQIDPAQDYAERRGITFRARVAQIMRRLMPERLRDAVDDMLVGLRQTGDGVPGSEVTRQPERERAGKQAAEQQTGEDPEYALRRARGRAFVRHARAVNAIFKAQDRGGSASPEQVKELHDARAGFDELRPHGSHDAEAVYKTNPEFAADVASGDPDRAAPARRALQLETEMRKNPGLRADRFVERFQELRQASESRYAAGDYSGHRAARAEMGNMAMSLERDAQMDSLLRGRERELGISIDSGHSLGRDLAISHGLGRGRGIGL
;
A
#
# COMPACT_ATOMS: atom_id res chain seq x y z
N MET A 1 15.90 -3.68 -6.88
CA MET A 1 14.58 -3.88 -7.52
C MET A 1 14.57 -5.26 -8.15
N ALA A 2 13.61 -6.09 -7.78
CA ALA A 2 13.45 -7.42 -8.34
C ALA A 2 13.25 -7.37 -9.86
N ILE A 3 13.76 -8.35 -10.58
CA ILE A 3 13.67 -8.42 -12.05
C ILE A 3 12.74 -9.55 -12.40
N TYR A 4 11.71 -9.26 -13.21
CA TYR A 4 10.90 -10.30 -13.81
C TYR A 4 11.68 -11.02 -14.90
N HIS A 5 11.78 -12.36 -14.80
CA HIS A 5 12.24 -13.24 -15.88
C HIS A 5 11.61 -14.61 -15.70
N LEU A 6 10.93 -15.10 -16.73
CA LEU A 6 10.57 -16.49 -16.87
C LEU A 6 10.70 -16.87 -18.35
N HIS A 7 11.53 -17.85 -18.64
CA HIS A 7 11.78 -18.37 -19.97
C HIS A 7 11.52 -19.87 -20.04
N VAL A 8 10.88 -20.32 -21.11
CA VAL A 8 10.54 -21.73 -21.33
C VAL A 8 11.18 -22.21 -22.62
N LYS A 9 11.90 -23.34 -22.58
CA LYS A 9 12.49 -23.98 -23.74
C LYS A 9 12.28 -25.49 -23.73
N VAL A 10 12.32 -26.08 -24.90
CA VAL A 10 12.20 -27.55 -25.06
C VAL A 10 13.59 -28.17 -25.28
N ILE A 11 13.94 -29.18 -24.48
CA ILE A 11 15.13 -29.99 -24.65
C ILE A 11 14.74 -31.15 -25.56
N GLY A 12 15.32 -31.19 -26.74
CA GLY A 12 14.98 -32.18 -27.76
C GLY A 12 16.17 -32.82 -28.46
N ARG A 13 16.01 -34.05 -28.84
CA ARG A 13 17.04 -34.85 -29.47
C ARG A 13 17.45 -34.35 -30.87
N LYS A 14 16.52 -33.69 -31.58
CA LYS A 14 16.78 -33.10 -32.90
C LYS A 14 17.85 -31.99 -32.83
N ALA A 15 17.94 -31.26 -31.73
CA ALA A 15 18.96 -30.27 -31.48
C ALA A 15 20.31 -30.84 -30.99
N GLY A 16 20.46 -32.17 -30.94
CA GLY A 16 21.67 -32.86 -30.43
C GLY A 16 21.74 -32.89 -28.89
N SER A 17 20.66 -32.48 -28.20
CA SER A 17 20.65 -32.45 -26.75
C SER A 17 20.36 -33.83 -26.12
N SER A 18 20.94 -34.10 -24.97
CA SER A 18 20.60 -35.22 -24.09
C SER A 18 19.93 -34.69 -22.81
N ALA A 19 18.86 -35.37 -22.34
CA ALA A 19 18.22 -35.02 -21.07
C ALA A 19 19.20 -35.24 -19.90
N VAL A 20 19.97 -36.32 -19.92
CA VAL A 20 20.98 -36.65 -18.89
C VAL A 20 22.08 -35.58 -18.85
N ALA A 21 22.63 -35.18 -20.02
CA ALA A 21 23.65 -34.14 -20.09
C ALA A 21 23.11 -32.78 -19.60
N SER A 22 21.86 -32.47 -19.95
CA SER A 22 21.18 -31.25 -19.53
C SER A 22 20.98 -31.22 -18.02
N ALA A 23 20.55 -32.31 -17.41
CA ALA A 23 20.37 -32.44 -15.96
C ALA A 23 21.72 -32.39 -15.22
N ALA A 24 22.76 -33.10 -15.71
CA ALA A 24 24.09 -33.04 -15.13
C ALA A 24 24.66 -31.63 -15.09
N TYR A 25 24.50 -30.88 -16.19
CA TYR A 25 24.96 -29.47 -16.27
C TYR A 25 24.27 -28.56 -15.27
N ARG A 26 22.95 -28.69 -15.11
CA ARG A 26 22.15 -27.78 -14.21
C ARG A 26 22.39 -28.11 -12.75
N SER A 27 22.46 -29.39 -12.42
CA SER A 27 22.71 -29.84 -11.04
C SER A 27 24.19 -29.74 -10.61
N GLY A 28 25.10 -29.45 -11.54
CA GLY A 28 26.56 -29.53 -11.26
C GLY A 28 26.99 -30.90 -10.84
N SER A 29 26.38 -31.97 -11.38
CA SER A 29 26.64 -33.33 -10.98
C SER A 29 27.35 -34.15 -12.09
N ARG A 30 27.77 -35.37 -11.71
CA ARG A 30 28.34 -36.33 -12.63
C ARG A 30 27.31 -37.43 -12.85
N LEU A 31 26.74 -37.52 -14.07
CA LEU A 31 25.73 -38.51 -14.46
C LEU A 31 26.20 -39.34 -15.65
N ARG A 32 25.85 -40.63 -15.69
CA ARG A 32 26.08 -41.50 -16.82
C ARG A 32 24.90 -41.49 -17.78
N ASP A 33 25.12 -41.07 -19.01
CA ASP A 33 24.18 -41.21 -20.12
C ASP A 33 24.29 -42.62 -20.71
N GLU A 34 23.35 -43.50 -20.35
CA GLU A 34 23.35 -44.90 -20.76
C GLU A 34 23.12 -45.07 -22.25
N ARG A 35 22.37 -44.18 -22.89
CA ARG A 35 22.03 -44.24 -24.32
C ARG A 35 23.27 -44.08 -25.23
N ILE A 36 24.23 -43.27 -24.81
CA ILE A 36 25.46 -43.00 -25.58
C ILE A 36 26.71 -43.58 -24.87
N ASP A 37 26.51 -44.28 -23.75
CA ASP A 37 27.58 -44.85 -22.88
C ASP A 37 28.66 -43.80 -22.54
N ARG A 38 28.24 -42.61 -22.15
CA ARG A 38 29.16 -41.52 -21.82
C ARG A 38 28.83 -40.93 -20.44
N VAL A 39 29.88 -40.65 -19.67
CA VAL A 39 29.74 -39.89 -18.42
C VAL A 39 29.76 -38.42 -18.72
N GLN A 40 28.75 -37.73 -18.25
CA GLN A 40 28.58 -36.25 -18.28
C GLN A 40 29.02 -35.73 -16.90
N ASP A 41 30.18 -35.08 -16.84
CA ASP A 41 30.76 -34.63 -15.56
C ASP A 41 30.87 -33.13 -15.50
N PHE A 42 29.98 -32.51 -14.67
CA PHE A 42 29.94 -31.09 -14.38
C PHE A 42 30.14 -30.80 -12.89
N SER A 43 30.74 -31.76 -12.12
CA SER A 43 30.96 -31.61 -10.68
C SER A 43 31.91 -30.47 -10.29
N ALA A 44 32.66 -29.91 -11.24
CA ALA A 44 33.47 -28.71 -11.05
C ALA A 44 32.66 -27.38 -11.13
N LYS A 45 31.38 -27.44 -11.54
CA LYS A 45 30.52 -26.25 -11.63
C LYS A 45 30.29 -25.68 -10.24
N ARG A 46 30.47 -24.35 -10.12
CA ARG A 46 30.20 -23.59 -8.89
C ARG A 46 28.89 -22.84 -9.02
N GLY A 47 28.35 -22.41 -7.90
CA GLY A 47 27.13 -21.59 -7.86
C GLY A 47 25.83 -22.36 -7.71
N VAL A 48 25.84 -23.71 -7.84
CA VAL A 48 24.65 -24.51 -7.52
C VAL A 48 24.53 -24.61 -6.00
N VAL A 49 23.50 -24.02 -5.44
CA VAL A 49 23.27 -23.95 -3.98
C VAL A 49 22.22 -24.96 -3.52
N HIS A 50 21.32 -25.38 -4.44
CA HIS A 50 20.27 -26.34 -4.17
C HIS A 50 19.98 -27.17 -5.41
N SER A 51 19.68 -28.44 -5.23
CA SER A 51 19.41 -29.35 -6.34
C SER A 51 18.63 -30.57 -5.83
N GLU A 52 17.37 -30.72 -6.26
CA GLU A 52 16.47 -31.80 -5.89
C GLU A 52 15.57 -32.22 -7.05
N VAL A 53 15.02 -33.45 -6.96
CA VAL A 53 13.95 -33.90 -7.86
C VAL A 53 12.68 -34.03 -7.07
N LEU A 54 11.68 -33.23 -7.46
CA LEU A 54 10.35 -33.21 -6.87
C LEU A 54 9.44 -34.17 -7.65
N LEU A 55 8.77 -35.05 -6.93
CA LEU A 55 7.92 -36.08 -7.51
C LEU A 55 6.45 -35.76 -7.21
N PRO A 56 5.54 -35.88 -8.20
CA PRO A 56 4.10 -35.84 -7.95
C PRO A 56 3.65 -37.11 -7.23
N ASP A 57 2.51 -37.00 -6.56
CA ASP A 57 1.88 -38.11 -5.84
C ASP A 57 1.68 -39.32 -6.75
N GLY A 58 2.09 -40.51 -6.24
CA GLY A 58 2.00 -41.76 -6.97
C GLY A 58 3.11 -42.00 -8.01
N ALA A 59 4.09 -41.09 -8.13
CA ALA A 59 5.26 -41.35 -8.97
C ALA A 59 6.18 -42.40 -8.35
N PRO A 60 6.87 -43.23 -9.17
CA PRO A 60 7.86 -44.18 -8.68
C PRO A 60 8.97 -43.51 -7.88
N GLU A 61 9.16 -43.87 -6.61
CA GLU A 61 10.14 -43.27 -5.70
C GLU A 61 11.59 -43.33 -6.26
N GLN A 62 11.88 -44.32 -7.09
CA GLN A 62 13.19 -44.49 -7.75
C GLN A 62 13.58 -43.30 -8.65
N TRP A 63 12.61 -42.46 -9.06
CA TRP A 63 12.84 -41.29 -9.88
C TRP A 63 13.21 -40.04 -9.06
N SER A 64 13.32 -40.16 -7.75
CA SER A 64 14.04 -39.18 -6.92
C SER A 64 15.55 -39.17 -7.24
N ASP A 65 16.06 -40.29 -7.80
CA ASP A 65 17.41 -40.34 -8.37
C ASP A 65 17.42 -39.74 -9.79
N ARG A 66 18.10 -38.60 -9.94
CA ARG A 66 18.20 -37.82 -11.18
C ARG A 66 18.76 -38.60 -12.34
N GLU A 67 19.84 -39.43 -12.11
CA GLU A 67 20.45 -40.24 -13.15
C GLU A 67 19.45 -41.28 -13.67
N ARG A 68 18.73 -41.90 -12.78
CA ARG A 68 17.70 -42.88 -13.10
C ARG A 68 16.55 -42.23 -13.88
N LEU A 69 16.02 -41.15 -13.38
CA LEU A 69 14.91 -40.44 -14.01
C LEU A 69 15.22 -40.12 -15.48
N TRP A 70 16.33 -39.41 -15.73
CA TRP A 70 16.60 -38.91 -17.07
C TRP A 70 17.07 -39.99 -18.03
N ASN A 71 17.69 -41.08 -17.57
CA ASN A 71 17.95 -42.27 -18.39
C ASN A 71 16.64 -43.00 -18.75
N ASP A 72 15.69 -43.14 -17.83
CA ASP A 72 14.40 -43.73 -18.10
C ASP A 72 13.58 -42.86 -19.10
N VAL A 73 13.63 -41.54 -19.02
CA VAL A 73 13.07 -40.63 -20.03
C VAL A 73 13.70 -40.83 -21.40
N GLU A 74 15.04 -40.88 -21.47
CA GLU A 74 15.77 -41.12 -22.72
C GLU A 74 15.43 -42.50 -23.34
N ALA A 75 15.28 -43.54 -22.53
CA ALA A 75 14.92 -44.88 -22.96
C ALA A 75 13.48 -44.95 -23.46
N PHE A 76 12.53 -44.24 -22.79
CA PHE A 76 11.13 -44.24 -23.14
C PHE A 76 10.81 -43.47 -24.44
N GLU A 77 11.57 -42.41 -24.71
CA GLU A 77 11.42 -41.59 -25.92
C GLU A 77 12.19 -42.14 -27.10
N VAL A 78 11.59 -43.04 -27.90
CA VAL A 78 12.25 -43.85 -28.96
C VAL A 78 12.58 -43.05 -30.22
N ARG A 79 11.89 -41.91 -30.49
CA ARG A 79 12.02 -41.15 -31.75
C ARG A 79 13.29 -40.34 -31.81
N LYS A 80 13.90 -40.25 -33.02
CA LYS A 80 15.12 -39.45 -33.27
C LYS A 80 14.91 -37.95 -33.12
N ASP A 81 13.70 -37.47 -33.21
CA ASP A 81 13.28 -36.07 -33.07
C ASP A 81 12.48 -35.81 -31.77
N ALA A 82 12.58 -36.71 -30.81
CA ALA A 82 11.82 -36.67 -29.58
C ALA A 82 12.11 -35.39 -28.77
N GLN A 83 11.09 -34.78 -28.27
CA GLN A 83 11.17 -33.80 -27.17
C GLN A 83 11.29 -34.60 -25.87
N LEU A 84 12.36 -34.35 -25.12
CA LEU A 84 12.76 -35.12 -23.95
C LEU A 84 12.29 -34.49 -22.65
N ALA A 85 12.47 -33.20 -22.54
CA ALA A 85 12.10 -32.42 -21.39
C ALA A 85 11.70 -30.99 -21.80
N ARG A 86 11.04 -30.30 -20.89
CA ARG A 86 10.88 -28.87 -20.93
C ARG A 86 11.72 -28.25 -19.82
N GLU A 87 12.35 -27.16 -20.08
CA GLU A 87 13.02 -26.36 -19.05
C GLU A 87 12.29 -25.06 -18.86
N VAL A 88 12.04 -24.72 -17.61
CA VAL A 88 11.59 -23.41 -17.17
C VAL A 88 12.74 -22.79 -16.37
N GLU A 89 13.18 -21.61 -16.81
CA GLU A 89 14.21 -20.83 -16.14
C GLU A 89 13.56 -19.55 -15.63
N PHE A 90 13.74 -19.21 -14.36
CA PHE A 90 13.21 -17.99 -13.79
C PHE A 90 14.17 -17.33 -12.79
N ALA A 91 14.12 -16.00 -12.74
CA ALA A 91 14.95 -15.21 -11.86
C ALA A 91 14.37 -15.12 -10.45
N ILE A 92 15.21 -15.35 -9.46
CA ILE A 92 14.91 -15.12 -8.05
C ILE A 92 15.29 -13.69 -7.70
N PRO A 93 14.47 -12.93 -6.91
CA PRO A 93 14.85 -11.61 -6.47
C PRO A 93 16.17 -11.60 -5.68
N ARG A 94 17.09 -10.74 -6.08
CA ARG A 94 18.41 -10.62 -5.43
C ARG A 94 18.36 -10.00 -4.04
N GLU A 95 17.24 -9.40 -3.69
CA GLU A 95 16.94 -8.83 -2.40
C GLU A 95 16.69 -9.89 -1.33
N MET A 96 16.44 -11.13 -1.76
CA MET A 96 16.24 -12.29 -0.89
C MET A 96 17.57 -12.91 -0.47
N SER A 97 17.59 -13.54 0.70
CA SER A 97 18.68 -14.45 1.08
C SER A 97 18.64 -15.72 0.26
N GLU A 98 19.76 -16.48 0.26
CA GLU A 98 19.86 -17.78 -0.44
C GLU A 98 18.76 -18.75 0.01
N ALA A 99 18.53 -18.88 1.32
CA ALA A 99 17.49 -19.76 1.85
C ALA A 99 16.08 -19.36 1.41
N GLN A 100 15.76 -18.06 1.44
CA GLN A 100 14.47 -17.53 0.98
C GLN A 100 14.26 -17.73 -0.52
N GLY A 101 15.32 -17.59 -1.32
CA GLY A 101 15.26 -17.81 -2.75
C GLY A 101 15.09 -19.30 -3.13
N ILE A 102 15.70 -20.22 -2.38
CA ILE A 102 15.51 -21.66 -2.55
C ILE A 102 14.05 -22.03 -2.23
N GLU A 103 13.53 -21.55 -1.10
CA GLU A 103 12.15 -21.79 -0.68
C GLU A 103 11.16 -21.28 -1.73
N LEU A 104 11.32 -20.03 -2.19
CA LEU A 104 10.49 -19.44 -3.25
C LEU A 104 10.48 -20.30 -4.53
N ALA A 105 11.66 -20.72 -5.00
CA ALA A 105 11.79 -21.53 -6.22
C ALA A 105 11.16 -22.92 -6.06
N ARG A 106 11.33 -23.53 -4.89
CA ARG A 106 10.75 -24.83 -4.56
C ARG A 106 9.23 -24.79 -4.49
N ASP A 107 8.69 -23.78 -3.80
CA ASP A 107 7.24 -23.58 -3.65
C ASP A 107 6.56 -23.35 -5.01
N PHE A 108 7.16 -22.53 -5.85
CA PHE A 108 6.68 -22.32 -7.21
C PHE A 108 6.76 -23.61 -8.06
N ALA A 109 7.90 -24.34 -8.03
CA ALA A 109 8.05 -25.58 -8.78
C ALA A 109 7.05 -26.66 -8.32
N GLN A 110 6.78 -26.72 -7.02
CA GLN A 110 5.78 -27.61 -6.46
C GLN A 110 4.38 -27.27 -6.96
N ALA A 111 3.98 -25.98 -6.82
CA ALA A 111 2.65 -25.51 -7.18
C ALA A 111 2.35 -25.63 -8.68
N GLU A 112 3.26 -25.18 -9.50
CA GLU A 112 2.99 -24.98 -10.93
C GLU A 112 3.34 -26.18 -11.79
N PHE A 113 4.19 -27.10 -11.28
CA PHE A 113 4.65 -28.22 -12.08
C PHE A 113 4.34 -29.58 -11.42
N VAL A 114 4.74 -29.76 -10.17
CA VAL A 114 4.64 -31.08 -9.51
C VAL A 114 3.18 -31.41 -9.22
N ASP A 115 2.43 -30.45 -8.69
CA ASP A 115 1.00 -30.60 -8.42
C ASP A 115 0.16 -30.75 -9.70
N GLN A 116 0.74 -30.38 -10.86
CA GLN A 116 0.16 -30.61 -12.20
C GLN A 116 0.52 -32.00 -12.76
N GLY A 117 1.22 -32.83 -11.99
CA GLY A 117 1.61 -34.17 -12.36
C GLY A 117 2.91 -34.29 -13.16
N MET A 118 3.72 -33.23 -13.24
CA MET A 118 5.05 -33.26 -13.82
C MET A 118 6.09 -33.65 -12.76
N ILE A 119 7.13 -34.42 -13.14
CA ILE A 119 8.32 -34.50 -12.32
C ILE A 119 9.16 -33.26 -12.60
N ALA A 120 9.57 -32.56 -11.55
CA ALA A 120 10.35 -31.33 -11.61
C ALA A 120 11.76 -31.55 -11.03
N ASP A 121 12.77 -31.43 -11.86
CA ASP A 121 14.17 -31.45 -11.46
C ASP A 121 14.63 -30.02 -11.25
N LEU A 122 14.52 -29.53 -9.99
CA LEU A 122 14.80 -28.17 -9.55
C LEU A 122 16.29 -28.01 -9.22
N ASN A 123 16.89 -26.97 -9.78
CA ASN A 123 18.27 -26.61 -9.53
C ASN A 123 18.38 -25.09 -9.35
N VAL A 124 18.76 -24.65 -8.16
CA VAL A 124 18.90 -23.22 -7.83
C VAL A 124 20.37 -22.83 -7.89
N HIS A 125 20.63 -21.79 -8.64
CA HIS A 125 21.96 -21.22 -8.81
C HIS A 125 22.04 -19.86 -8.14
N TRP A 126 23.12 -19.65 -7.35
CA TRP A 126 23.41 -18.38 -6.68
C TRP A 126 24.74 -17.84 -7.20
N ASP A 127 24.69 -17.35 -8.43
CA ASP A 127 25.84 -16.76 -9.09
C ASP A 127 26.00 -15.28 -8.70
N PHE A 128 27.21 -14.75 -8.95
CA PHE A 128 27.53 -13.36 -8.70
C PHE A 128 27.96 -12.69 -10.00
N ALA A 129 27.54 -11.44 -10.18
CA ALA A 129 28.02 -10.60 -11.26
C ALA A 129 29.47 -10.13 -11.01
N GLU A 130 30.10 -9.52 -12.01
CA GLU A 130 31.45 -8.96 -11.89
C GLU A 130 31.57 -7.88 -10.80
N ASP A 131 30.51 -7.16 -10.54
CA ASP A 131 30.40 -6.16 -9.47
C ASP A 131 30.16 -6.76 -8.06
N GLY A 132 30.11 -8.09 -7.97
CA GLY A 132 29.85 -8.82 -6.74
C GLY A 132 28.37 -8.87 -6.33
N SER A 133 27.45 -8.36 -7.13
CA SER A 133 26.01 -8.47 -6.86
C SER A 133 25.50 -9.88 -7.15
N PRO A 134 24.57 -10.44 -6.32
CA PRO A 134 24.00 -11.76 -6.57
C PRO A 134 23.09 -11.77 -7.80
N LYS A 135 23.14 -12.87 -8.57
CA LYS A 135 22.26 -13.18 -9.70
C LYS A 135 21.60 -14.53 -9.49
N PRO A 136 20.71 -14.65 -8.51
CA PRO A 136 20.04 -15.90 -8.23
C PRO A 136 19.00 -16.25 -9.29
N HIS A 137 18.95 -17.52 -9.68
CA HIS A 137 17.97 -18.03 -10.64
C HIS A 137 17.76 -19.53 -10.45
N ALA A 138 16.64 -20.03 -10.93
CA ALA A 138 16.33 -21.45 -10.89
C ALA A 138 16.17 -22.02 -12.30
N HIS A 139 16.64 -23.24 -12.48
CA HIS A 139 16.39 -24.09 -13.64
C HIS A 139 15.54 -25.28 -13.21
N VAL A 140 14.38 -25.44 -13.82
CA VAL A 140 13.49 -26.57 -13.57
C VAL A 140 13.35 -27.37 -14.85
N MET A 141 13.83 -28.62 -14.85
CA MET A 141 13.59 -29.54 -15.96
C MET A 141 12.35 -30.37 -15.67
N LEU A 142 11.39 -30.36 -16.56
CA LEU A 142 10.08 -30.98 -16.44
C LEU A 142 9.91 -32.15 -17.37
N THR A 143 9.28 -33.23 -16.88
CA THR A 143 8.82 -34.31 -17.73
C THR A 143 7.66 -33.88 -18.61
N MET A 144 7.48 -34.53 -19.77
CA MET A 144 6.45 -34.15 -20.76
C MET A 144 5.31 -35.17 -20.82
N ARG A 145 5.26 -36.09 -19.88
CA ARG A 145 4.29 -37.17 -19.80
C ARG A 145 3.66 -37.21 -18.44
N SER A 146 2.39 -37.61 -18.40
CA SER A 146 1.77 -38.01 -17.14
C SER A 146 2.56 -39.14 -16.49
N VAL A 147 2.52 -39.17 -15.17
CA VAL A 147 3.27 -40.16 -14.36
C VAL A 147 2.30 -40.79 -13.37
N ASP A 148 2.37 -42.07 -13.21
CA ASP A 148 1.63 -42.86 -12.22
C ASP A 148 2.52 -43.96 -11.60
N GLU A 149 1.96 -44.77 -10.72
CA GLU A 149 2.67 -45.87 -10.06
C GLU A 149 3.32 -46.88 -11.03
N ASN A 150 2.82 -46.96 -12.27
CA ASN A 150 3.32 -47.87 -13.30
C ASN A 150 4.38 -47.27 -14.20
N GLY A 151 4.65 -45.94 -14.07
CA GLY A 151 5.67 -45.21 -14.83
C GLY A 151 5.09 -44.11 -15.74
N PHE A 152 5.77 -43.89 -16.88
CA PHE A 152 5.39 -42.84 -17.82
C PHE A 152 4.13 -43.19 -18.64
N GLY A 153 3.13 -42.36 -18.57
CA GLY A 153 1.92 -42.39 -19.37
C GLY A 153 2.06 -41.69 -20.73
N PRO A 154 0.92 -41.24 -21.33
CA PRO A 154 0.90 -40.49 -22.58
C PRO A 154 1.47 -39.09 -22.42
N LYS A 155 1.96 -38.47 -23.54
CA LYS A 155 2.34 -37.06 -23.53
C LYS A 155 1.13 -36.19 -23.31
N VAL A 156 1.26 -35.27 -22.36
CA VAL A 156 0.21 -34.24 -22.08
C VAL A 156 0.44 -33.05 -22.99
N ARG A 157 -0.40 -32.92 -24.01
CA ARG A 157 -0.21 -31.89 -25.03
C ARG A 157 -0.56 -30.49 -24.54
N ASP A 158 -1.42 -30.39 -23.54
CA ASP A 158 -1.85 -29.10 -22.98
C ASP A 158 -0.71 -28.37 -22.26
N TRP A 159 0.24 -29.09 -21.68
CA TRP A 159 1.46 -28.49 -21.12
C TRP A 159 2.34 -27.80 -22.18
N ASN A 160 2.08 -27.98 -23.47
CA ASN A 160 2.83 -27.37 -24.58
C ASN A 160 2.12 -26.18 -25.23
N ARG A 161 0.98 -25.73 -24.69
CA ARG A 161 0.25 -24.59 -25.23
C ARG A 161 0.93 -23.27 -24.84
N THR A 162 0.79 -22.25 -25.67
CA THR A 162 1.34 -20.91 -25.43
C THR A 162 0.67 -20.28 -24.20
N GLU A 163 -0.63 -20.52 -24.04
CA GLU A 163 -1.44 -20.03 -22.92
C GLU A 163 -0.88 -20.53 -21.57
N MET A 164 -0.30 -21.74 -21.53
CA MET A 164 0.33 -22.28 -20.33
C MET A 164 1.62 -21.53 -19.96
N VAL A 165 2.37 -21.05 -20.95
CA VAL A 165 3.56 -20.24 -20.71
C VAL A 165 3.18 -18.86 -20.17
N GLU A 166 2.07 -18.27 -20.67
CA GLU A 166 1.56 -17.01 -20.18
C GLU A 166 1.04 -17.14 -18.74
N HIS A 167 0.32 -18.23 -18.45
CA HIS A 167 -0.10 -18.60 -17.11
C HIS A 167 1.09 -18.70 -16.13
N TRP A 168 2.15 -19.44 -16.46
CA TRP A 168 3.35 -19.54 -15.61
C TRP A 168 4.04 -18.18 -15.41
N ARG A 169 3.99 -17.31 -16.42
CA ARG A 169 4.55 -15.95 -16.32
C ARG A 169 3.78 -15.08 -15.34
N GLU A 170 2.47 -15.11 -15.41
CA GLU A 170 1.59 -14.36 -14.51
C GLU A 170 1.74 -14.86 -13.07
N HIS A 171 1.62 -16.18 -12.87
CA HIS A 171 1.74 -16.80 -11.57
C HIS A 171 3.14 -16.65 -10.94
N TRP A 172 4.19 -16.66 -11.75
CA TRP A 172 5.53 -16.35 -11.23
C TRP A 172 5.62 -14.92 -10.69
N ALA A 173 5.04 -13.95 -11.39
CA ALA A 173 5.02 -12.58 -10.91
C ALA A 173 4.20 -12.43 -9.63
N GLU A 174 3.04 -13.07 -9.56
CA GLU A 174 2.20 -13.09 -8.36
C GLU A 174 2.95 -13.71 -7.17
N HIS A 175 3.52 -14.89 -7.38
CA HIS A 175 4.24 -15.65 -6.36
C HIS A 175 5.46 -14.89 -5.82
N VAL A 176 6.24 -14.28 -6.69
CA VAL A 176 7.38 -13.43 -6.30
C VAL A 176 6.90 -12.17 -5.56
N ASN A 177 5.87 -11.49 -6.06
CA ASN A 177 5.36 -10.26 -5.45
C ASN A 177 4.77 -10.53 -4.06
N GLU A 178 4.09 -11.65 -3.89
CA GLU A 178 3.60 -12.13 -2.61
C GLU A 178 4.79 -12.36 -1.66
N ARG A 179 5.83 -13.06 -2.11
CA ARG A 179 7.01 -13.36 -1.30
C ARG A 179 7.85 -12.12 -0.97
N LEU A 180 8.01 -11.18 -1.90
CA LEU A 180 8.68 -9.90 -1.65
C LEU A 180 7.92 -9.08 -0.61
N PHE A 181 6.59 -9.08 -0.72
CA PHE A 181 5.73 -8.43 0.25
C PHE A 181 5.87 -9.05 1.65
N GLU A 182 5.89 -10.39 1.75
CA GLU A 182 6.11 -11.14 2.98
C GLU A 182 7.41 -10.80 3.69
N LEU A 183 8.47 -10.62 2.91
CA LEU A 183 9.82 -10.38 3.40
C LEU A 183 10.11 -8.91 3.71
N ASP A 184 9.11 -8.02 3.65
CA ASP A 184 9.28 -6.57 3.83
C ASP A 184 10.26 -5.95 2.80
N ILE A 185 10.30 -6.52 1.61
CA ILE A 185 11.13 -6.03 0.52
C ILE A 185 10.27 -5.15 -0.36
N ASP A 186 10.57 -3.86 -0.39
CA ASP A 186 9.89 -2.87 -1.25
C ASP A 186 10.36 -3.01 -2.70
N ALA A 187 9.97 -4.12 -3.32
CA ALA A 187 10.22 -4.44 -4.72
C ALA A 187 9.03 -5.22 -5.29
N ARG A 188 8.78 -5.07 -6.58
CA ARG A 188 7.73 -5.78 -7.32
C ARG A 188 8.22 -6.14 -8.70
N ILE A 189 7.65 -7.22 -9.26
CA ILE A 189 7.84 -7.62 -10.65
C ILE A 189 6.49 -7.64 -11.37
N ASP A 190 6.50 -7.46 -12.68
CA ASP A 190 5.30 -7.48 -13.54
C ASP A 190 5.55 -8.44 -14.71
N HIS A 191 4.63 -9.37 -14.94
CA HIS A 191 4.72 -10.36 -16.02
C HIS A 191 4.38 -9.79 -17.39
N ARG A 192 3.62 -8.68 -17.44
CA ARG A 192 3.21 -8.03 -18.69
C ARG A 192 4.43 -7.54 -19.45
N SER A 193 4.36 -7.54 -20.78
CA SER A 193 5.40 -6.93 -21.60
C SER A 193 5.56 -5.45 -21.28
N LEU A 194 6.75 -4.90 -21.45
CA LEU A 194 7.00 -3.48 -21.24
C LEU A 194 6.07 -2.61 -22.10
N GLU A 195 5.76 -3.05 -23.33
CA GLU A 195 4.80 -2.39 -24.22
C GLU A 195 3.36 -2.40 -23.63
N ALA A 196 2.92 -3.54 -23.05
CA ALA A 196 1.62 -3.65 -22.39
C ALA A 196 1.53 -2.80 -21.12
N GLN A 197 2.69 -2.49 -20.50
CA GLN A 197 2.82 -1.56 -19.38
C GLN A 197 2.92 -0.10 -19.83
N GLY A 198 2.95 0.18 -21.16
CA GLY A 198 3.16 1.52 -21.70
C GLY A 198 4.61 2.00 -21.65
N ILE A 199 5.57 1.11 -21.37
CA ILE A 199 7.00 1.42 -21.26
C ILE A 199 7.68 1.15 -22.59
N ASN A 200 8.25 2.19 -23.23
CA ASN A 200 8.93 2.09 -24.51
C ASN A 200 10.39 1.62 -24.38
N LEU A 201 10.59 0.45 -23.76
CA LEU A 201 11.89 -0.21 -23.65
C LEU A 201 11.83 -1.63 -24.20
N GLU A 202 12.96 -2.14 -24.67
CA GLU A 202 13.07 -3.53 -25.11
C GLU A 202 13.17 -4.47 -23.89
N PRO A 203 12.39 -5.58 -23.86
CA PRO A 203 12.49 -6.57 -22.80
C PRO A 203 13.88 -7.19 -22.75
N GLN A 204 14.48 -7.25 -21.56
CA GLN A 204 15.76 -7.90 -21.32
C GLN A 204 15.58 -9.31 -20.77
N SER A 205 16.20 -10.29 -21.37
CA SER A 205 16.33 -11.62 -20.80
C SER A 205 17.53 -11.68 -19.84
N GLN A 206 17.40 -12.33 -18.71
CA GLN A 206 18.55 -12.61 -17.84
C GLN A 206 19.50 -13.62 -18.49
N ILE A 207 20.78 -13.36 -18.42
CA ILE A 207 21.81 -14.30 -18.84
C ILE A 207 22.41 -14.90 -17.58
N GLY A 208 22.39 -16.25 -17.48
CA GLY A 208 23.08 -16.96 -16.40
C GLY A 208 24.60 -16.77 -16.50
N ALA A 209 25.31 -16.72 -15.37
CA ALA A 209 26.77 -16.55 -15.27
C ALA A 209 27.62 -17.50 -16.09
N PRO A 210 27.18 -18.72 -16.47
CA PRO A 210 27.93 -19.59 -17.36
C PRO A 210 28.13 -19.05 -18.77
N ALA A 211 27.19 -18.25 -19.27
CA ALA A 211 27.28 -17.71 -20.63
C ALA A 211 28.36 -16.62 -20.78
N GLN A 212 28.73 -15.98 -19.69
CA GLN A 212 29.82 -14.98 -19.68
C GLN A 212 31.22 -15.58 -19.51
N ARG A 213 31.35 -16.82 -18.97
CA ARG A 213 32.65 -17.48 -18.72
C ARG A 213 33.11 -18.45 -19.81
N ILE A 214 32.21 -18.83 -20.74
CA ILE A 214 32.52 -19.77 -21.80
C ILE A 214 32.82 -18.99 -23.08
N GLU A 215 33.86 -18.20 -23.11
CA GLU A 215 34.48 -17.70 -24.35
C GLU A 215 35.16 -18.83 -25.16
N GLY A 216 34.98 -20.07 -24.78
CA GLY A 216 35.66 -21.20 -25.39
C GLY A 216 34.80 -22.33 -25.96
N GLU A 217 33.56 -22.52 -25.52
CA GLU A 217 32.73 -23.66 -25.97
C GLU A 217 31.23 -23.34 -26.11
N GLY A 218 30.85 -22.70 -27.22
CA GLY A 218 29.46 -22.69 -27.64
C GLY A 218 28.94 -21.35 -28.15
N ILE A 219 28.76 -21.23 -29.46
CA ILE A 219 28.24 -20.05 -30.19
C ILE A 219 26.91 -19.51 -29.61
N GLU A 220 26.03 -20.35 -29.08
CA GLU A 220 24.71 -19.95 -28.56
C GLU A 220 24.74 -19.17 -27.21
N ALA A 221 25.76 -19.35 -26.40
CA ALA A 221 25.89 -18.67 -25.11
C ALA A 221 26.48 -17.25 -25.29
N ALA A 222 27.45 -17.14 -26.21
CA ALA A 222 28.04 -15.87 -26.61
C ALA A 222 26.99 -14.97 -27.32
N ASP A 223 26.18 -15.54 -28.23
CA ASP A 223 25.10 -14.81 -28.92
C ASP A 223 24.04 -14.24 -27.97
N ARG A 224 23.70 -14.96 -26.91
CA ARG A 224 22.72 -14.48 -25.90
C ARG A 224 23.30 -13.37 -25.02
N ALA A 225 24.56 -13.46 -24.63
CA ALA A 225 25.24 -12.42 -23.87
C ALA A 225 25.35 -11.12 -24.69
N ASP A 226 25.68 -11.26 -25.97
CA ASP A 226 25.76 -10.12 -26.87
C ASP A 226 24.39 -9.51 -27.13
N THR A 227 23.34 -10.30 -27.35
CA THR A 227 21.97 -9.80 -27.50
C THR A 227 21.49 -9.05 -26.24
N HIS A 228 21.80 -9.58 -25.05
CA HIS A 228 21.43 -8.90 -23.81
C HIS A 228 22.15 -7.55 -23.64
N ARG A 229 23.46 -7.51 -23.92
CA ARG A 229 24.23 -6.25 -23.90
C ARG A 229 23.71 -5.27 -24.96
N GLU A 230 23.34 -5.80 -26.14
CA GLU A 230 22.74 -4.97 -27.20
C GLU A 230 21.41 -4.36 -26.75
N ILE A 231 20.51 -5.15 -26.16
CA ILE A 231 19.22 -4.66 -25.61
C ILE A 231 19.47 -3.64 -24.48
N ALA A 232 20.39 -3.93 -23.55
CA ALA A 232 20.76 -2.99 -22.48
C ALA A 232 21.30 -1.68 -23.06
N ARG A 233 22.17 -1.75 -24.07
CA ARG A 233 22.72 -0.59 -24.77
C ARG A 233 21.65 0.20 -25.50
N ASN A 234 20.73 -0.48 -26.19
CA ASN A 234 19.61 0.14 -26.89
C ASN A 234 18.67 0.86 -25.91
N ASN A 235 18.32 0.20 -24.82
CA ASN A 235 17.49 0.78 -23.77
C ASN A 235 18.20 1.97 -23.10
N GLY A 236 19.48 1.84 -22.76
CA GLY A 236 20.29 2.95 -22.25
C GLY A 236 20.33 4.13 -23.20
N ALA A 237 20.52 3.88 -24.52
CA ALA A 237 20.49 4.92 -25.54
C ALA A 237 19.11 5.60 -25.64
N ARG A 238 18.00 4.84 -25.53
CA ARG A 238 16.64 5.42 -25.51
C ARG A 238 16.43 6.30 -24.28
N ILE A 239 16.86 5.85 -23.09
CA ILE A 239 16.74 6.64 -21.85
C ILE A 239 17.62 7.90 -21.90
N ILE A 240 18.81 7.83 -22.51
CA ILE A 240 19.67 9.01 -22.71
C ILE A 240 18.99 10.01 -23.64
N ALA A 241 18.35 9.52 -24.72
CA ALA A 241 17.63 10.36 -25.67
C ALA A 241 16.32 10.93 -25.09
N ASP A 242 15.63 10.15 -24.29
CA ASP A 242 14.36 10.51 -23.64
C ASP A 242 14.30 9.94 -22.21
N PRO A 243 14.77 10.68 -21.20
CA PRO A 243 14.75 10.21 -19.81
C PRO A 243 13.35 10.01 -19.22
N SER A 244 12.28 10.58 -19.82
CA SER A 244 10.91 10.42 -19.34
C SER A 244 10.49 8.96 -19.34
N VAL A 245 10.95 8.16 -20.31
CA VAL A 245 10.67 6.71 -20.39
C VAL A 245 11.06 5.98 -19.12
N ALA A 246 12.21 6.31 -18.52
CA ALA A 246 12.66 5.70 -17.28
C ALA A 246 11.88 6.23 -16.06
N LEU A 247 11.64 7.53 -16.03
CA LEU A 247 10.93 8.17 -14.92
C LEU A 247 9.47 7.73 -14.86
N ASP A 248 8.80 7.60 -15.99
CA ASP A 248 7.43 7.11 -16.10
C ASP A 248 7.33 5.65 -15.66
N ALA A 249 8.27 4.81 -16.07
CA ALA A 249 8.32 3.42 -15.65
C ALA A 249 8.45 3.28 -14.12
N ILE A 250 9.25 4.12 -13.48
CA ILE A 250 9.38 4.14 -12.01
C ILE A 250 8.06 4.61 -11.37
N THR A 251 7.44 5.67 -11.91
CA THR A 251 6.23 6.27 -11.31
C THR A 251 4.93 5.55 -11.65
N GLN A 252 4.97 4.43 -12.37
CA GLN A 252 3.79 3.55 -12.48
C GLN A 252 3.47 2.82 -11.17
N GLN A 253 4.48 2.44 -10.40
CA GLN A 253 4.31 1.66 -9.18
C GLN A 253 4.38 2.48 -7.89
N GLN A 254 5.07 3.62 -7.90
CA GLN A 254 5.27 4.46 -6.73
C GLN A 254 5.24 5.95 -7.10
N SER A 255 4.48 6.76 -6.36
CA SER A 255 4.37 8.20 -6.63
C SER A 255 5.66 8.94 -6.38
N THR A 256 6.43 8.50 -5.39
CA THR A 256 7.74 9.06 -5.05
C THR A 256 8.82 7.99 -5.05
N PHE A 257 10.05 8.35 -5.37
CA PHE A 257 11.18 7.42 -5.44
C PHE A 257 12.49 8.07 -4.96
N THR A 258 13.47 7.25 -4.64
CA THR A 258 14.79 7.67 -4.16
C THR A 258 15.84 7.68 -5.27
N ARG A 259 17.02 8.26 -4.99
CA ARG A 259 18.19 8.13 -5.89
C ARG A 259 18.62 6.69 -6.08
N ARG A 260 18.40 5.84 -5.08
CA ARG A 260 18.69 4.41 -5.16
C ARG A 260 17.79 3.73 -6.19
N ASP A 261 16.49 4.06 -6.22
CA ASP A 261 15.55 3.51 -7.19
C ASP A 261 15.93 3.89 -8.62
N MET A 262 16.31 5.16 -8.85
CA MET A 262 16.86 5.61 -10.13
C MET A 262 18.12 4.84 -10.52
N ALA A 263 19.07 4.67 -9.58
CA ALA A 263 20.31 3.95 -9.84
C ALA A 263 20.08 2.49 -10.17
N MET A 264 19.16 1.82 -9.47
CA MET A 264 18.79 0.44 -9.75
C MET A 264 18.12 0.30 -11.12
N PHE A 265 17.26 1.24 -11.50
CA PHE A 265 16.65 1.26 -12.82
C PHE A 265 17.69 1.48 -13.92
N ALA A 266 18.56 2.50 -13.76
CA ALA A 266 19.64 2.80 -14.70
C ALA A 266 20.59 1.60 -14.87
N HIS A 267 20.99 0.95 -13.78
CA HIS A 267 21.88 -0.23 -13.84
C HIS A 267 21.27 -1.39 -14.61
N ARG A 268 19.95 -1.57 -14.53
CA ARG A 268 19.25 -2.61 -15.28
C ARG A 268 19.27 -2.34 -16.79
N HIS A 269 19.17 -1.09 -17.21
CA HIS A 269 18.95 -0.68 -18.59
C HIS A 269 20.16 0.01 -19.21
N SER A 270 21.40 -0.36 -18.80
CA SER A 270 22.65 0.17 -19.34
C SER A 270 23.68 -0.94 -19.54
N ASP A 271 24.56 -0.76 -20.54
CA ASP A 271 25.69 -1.65 -20.85
C ASP A 271 26.98 -1.03 -20.30
N GLY A 272 27.41 -1.52 -19.13
CA GLY A 272 28.64 -1.07 -18.48
C GLY A 272 28.51 0.26 -17.73
N ILE A 273 29.64 0.62 -17.06
CA ILE A 273 29.66 1.76 -16.15
C ILE A 273 29.56 3.12 -16.86
N ASP A 274 30.07 3.22 -18.05
CA ASP A 274 30.05 4.50 -18.79
C ASP A 274 28.61 4.86 -19.20
N GLN A 275 27.90 3.91 -19.82
CA GLN A 275 26.49 4.14 -20.18
C GLN A 275 25.60 4.29 -18.96
N PHE A 276 25.86 3.55 -17.85
CA PHE A 276 25.17 3.76 -16.58
C PHE A 276 25.31 5.22 -16.11
N ASN A 277 26.51 5.77 -16.15
CA ASN A 277 26.75 7.17 -15.75
C ASN A 277 26.02 8.16 -16.67
N GLU A 278 25.98 7.91 -17.99
CA GLU A 278 25.25 8.73 -18.95
C GLU A 278 23.74 8.66 -18.70
N VAL A 279 23.16 7.46 -18.50
CA VAL A 279 21.75 7.27 -18.15
C VAL A 279 21.40 7.99 -16.85
N MET A 280 22.19 7.80 -15.79
CA MET A 280 22.00 8.51 -14.53
C MET A 280 22.14 10.02 -14.67
N GLY A 281 23.04 10.48 -15.52
CA GLY A 281 23.20 11.90 -15.86
C GLY A 281 21.97 12.45 -16.57
N ALA A 282 21.45 11.72 -17.57
CA ALA A 282 20.25 12.08 -18.30
C ALA A 282 19.00 12.13 -17.39
N MET A 283 18.79 11.09 -16.57
CA MET A 283 17.67 11.06 -15.62
C MET A 283 17.73 12.22 -14.60
N ARG A 284 18.93 12.51 -14.06
CA ARG A 284 19.11 13.63 -13.10
C ARG A 284 18.95 15.01 -13.75
N GLY A 285 19.30 15.13 -15.01
CA GLY A 285 19.14 16.36 -15.78
C GLY A 285 17.78 16.48 -16.47
N ALA A 286 16.90 15.50 -16.32
CA ALA A 286 15.59 15.50 -16.96
C ALA A 286 14.72 16.66 -16.44
N PRO A 287 14.10 17.45 -17.34
CA PRO A 287 13.22 18.54 -16.94
C PRO A 287 11.97 18.05 -16.19
N ASP A 288 11.64 16.77 -16.34
CA ASP A 288 10.46 16.16 -15.71
C ASP A 288 10.74 15.57 -14.32
N LEU A 289 12.01 15.49 -13.93
CA LEU A 289 12.39 15.08 -12.57
C LEU A 289 12.17 16.24 -11.59
N VAL A 290 11.41 15.99 -10.54
CA VAL A 290 11.12 16.95 -9.47
C VAL A 290 11.63 16.41 -8.14
N GLN A 291 12.42 17.20 -7.42
CA GLN A 291 12.86 16.88 -6.07
C GLN A 291 11.83 17.39 -5.06
N LEU A 292 11.32 16.50 -4.22
CA LEU A 292 10.26 16.78 -3.25
C LEU A 292 10.80 17.20 -1.86
N GLY A 293 12.05 16.91 -1.56
CA GLY A 293 12.64 17.09 -0.23
C GLY A 293 13.10 15.77 0.38
N GLN A 294 13.17 15.70 1.70
CA GLN A 294 13.60 14.50 2.42
C GLN A 294 12.42 13.86 3.14
N ASP A 295 12.40 12.52 3.15
CA ASP A 295 11.44 11.77 3.94
C ASP A 295 11.81 11.73 5.45
N GLY A 296 10.97 11.07 6.26
CA GLY A 296 11.20 10.92 7.69
C GLY A 296 12.49 10.15 8.07
N ARG A 297 13.14 9.50 7.09
CA ARG A 297 14.42 8.80 7.25
C ARG A 297 15.61 9.64 6.78
N GLY A 298 15.36 10.85 6.26
CA GLY A 298 16.36 11.76 5.72
C GLY A 298 16.85 11.40 4.31
N GLU A 299 16.12 10.56 3.57
CA GLU A 299 16.41 10.24 2.17
C GLU A 299 15.73 11.24 1.24
N ASP A 300 16.48 11.72 0.23
CA ASP A 300 15.92 12.61 -0.80
C ASP A 300 14.85 11.86 -1.62
N ARG A 301 13.67 12.44 -1.72
CA ARG A 301 12.55 11.94 -2.50
C ARG A 301 12.38 12.72 -3.78
N PHE A 302 12.03 12.01 -4.83
CA PHE A 302 11.81 12.53 -6.17
C PHE A 302 10.47 12.02 -6.72
N THR A 303 9.94 12.75 -7.69
CA THR A 303 8.76 12.35 -8.47
C THR A 303 8.90 12.85 -9.89
N THR A 304 7.88 12.64 -10.73
CA THR A 304 7.80 13.20 -12.06
C THR A 304 6.76 14.31 -12.13
N ARG A 305 6.91 15.20 -13.11
CA ARG A 305 5.90 16.24 -13.38
C ARG A 305 4.56 15.63 -13.78
N ASP A 306 4.57 14.55 -14.55
CA ASP A 306 3.36 13.84 -14.94
C ASP A 306 2.62 13.27 -13.73
N MET A 307 3.35 12.75 -12.72
CA MET A 307 2.72 12.30 -11.47
C MET A 307 2.10 13.45 -10.70
N ILE A 308 2.80 14.59 -10.61
CA ILE A 308 2.27 15.81 -10.02
C ILE A 308 1.04 16.30 -10.79
N GLU A 309 1.06 16.27 -12.12
CA GLU A 309 -0.06 16.65 -12.98
C GLU A 309 -1.28 15.77 -12.74
N ALA A 310 -1.06 14.45 -12.60
CA ALA A 310 -2.12 13.50 -12.28
C ALA A 310 -2.73 13.78 -10.88
N GLU A 311 -1.89 14.01 -9.88
CA GLU A 311 -2.37 14.37 -8.53
C GLU A 311 -3.12 15.70 -8.51
N GLN A 312 -2.64 16.70 -9.25
CA GLN A 312 -3.34 17.98 -9.39
C GLN A 312 -4.63 17.85 -10.18
N GLY A 313 -4.65 17.00 -11.23
CA GLY A 313 -5.87 16.67 -11.98
C GLY A 313 -6.92 16.06 -11.07
N LEU A 314 -6.51 15.08 -10.28
CA LEU A 314 -7.32 14.43 -9.26
C LEU A 314 -7.93 15.45 -8.28
N HIS A 315 -7.08 16.30 -7.71
CA HIS A 315 -7.54 17.30 -6.72
C HIS A 315 -8.48 18.34 -7.34
N ARG A 316 -8.19 18.82 -8.56
CA ARG A 316 -9.08 19.75 -9.26
C ARG A 316 -10.43 19.13 -9.60
N ALA A 317 -10.45 17.88 -10.06
CA ALA A 317 -11.70 17.19 -10.36
C ALA A 317 -12.54 17.01 -9.09
N ALA A 318 -11.90 16.57 -8.00
CA ALA A 318 -12.55 16.42 -6.70
C ALA A 318 -13.09 17.75 -6.15
N GLU A 319 -12.30 18.86 -6.23
CA GLU A 319 -12.70 20.19 -5.79
C GLU A 319 -13.91 20.70 -6.58
N VAL A 320 -13.87 20.60 -7.91
CA VAL A 320 -14.99 21.00 -8.78
C VAL A 320 -16.26 20.23 -8.44
N MET A 321 -16.16 18.93 -8.16
CA MET A 321 -17.30 18.09 -7.81
C MET A 321 -17.81 18.37 -6.39
N ALA A 322 -16.91 18.63 -5.44
CA ALA A 322 -17.28 18.95 -4.06
C ALA A 322 -18.03 20.31 -3.93
N GLU A 323 -17.77 21.25 -4.85
CA GLU A 323 -18.44 22.56 -4.88
C GLU A 323 -19.76 22.56 -5.64
N LYS A 324 -20.05 21.56 -6.48
CA LYS A 324 -21.31 21.46 -7.22
C LYS A 324 -22.36 20.73 -6.40
N GLU A 325 -23.62 21.19 -6.49
CA GLU A 325 -24.78 20.64 -5.79
C GLU A 325 -25.92 20.38 -6.79
N LEU A 326 -25.72 19.38 -7.66
CA LEU A 326 -26.67 19.06 -8.74
C LEU A 326 -27.50 17.81 -8.49
N HIS A 327 -27.16 17.00 -7.49
CA HIS A 327 -27.73 15.68 -7.27
C HIS A 327 -28.46 15.56 -5.92
N GLU A 328 -29.21 16.60 -5.54
CA GLU A 328 -29.99 16.59 -4.31
C GLU A 328 -31.14 15.59 -4.39
N VAL A 329 -31.26 14.74 -3.37
CA VAL A 329 -32.40 13.85 -3.15
C VAL A 329 -33.30 14.47 -2.08
N SER A 330 -34.60 14.58 -2.38
CA SER A 330 -35.53 15.14 -1.43
C SER A 330 -35.62 14.32 -0.14
N ASP A 331 -35.89 14.97 0.99
CA ASP A 331 -36.13 14.30 2.27
C ASP A 331 -37.23 13.23 2.14
N ARG A 332 -38.29 13.52 1.37
CA ARG A 332 -39.38 12.60 1.10
C ARG A 332 -38.92 11.31 0.43
N ASP A 333 -38.06 11.41 -0.59
CA ASP A 333 -37.59 10.23 -1.33
C ASP A 333 -36.63 9.40 -0.46
N ARG A 334 -35.80 10.07 0.36
CA ARG A 334 -34.92 9.44 1.33
C ARG A 334 -35.70 8.72 2.44
N GLU A 335 -36.70 9.37 3.03
CA GLU A 335 -37.58 8.76 4.04
C GLU A 335 -38.38 7.60 3.47
N ALA A 336 -38.86 7.70 2.23
CA ALA A 336 -39.56 6.62 1.56
C ALA A 336 -38.64 5.42 1.30
N ALA A 337 -37.35 5.62 0.96
CA ALA A 337 -36.37 4.54 0.81
C ALA A 337 -36.05 3.88 2.15
N LEU A 338 -35.90 4.65 3.22
CA LEU A 338 -35.72 4.14 4.60
C LEU A 338 -36.93 3.29 5.01
N ALA A 339 -38.14 3.79 4.82
CA ALA A 339 -39.36 3.04 5.16
C ALA A 339 -39.46 1.69 4.43
N ARG A 340 -39.13 1.65 3.12
CA ARG A 340 -39.09 0.39 2.36
C ARG A 340 -38.00 -0.55 2.88
N ALA A 341 -36.86 -0.02 3.33
CA ALA A 341 -35.79 -0.84 3.92
C ALA A 341 -36.27 -1.46 5.23
N GLU A 342 -36.94 -0.68 6.10
CA GLU A 342 -37.51 -1.15 7.37
C GLU A 342 -38.60 -2.23 7.14
N GLU A 343 -39.46 -2.07 6.13
CA GLU A 343 -40.44 -3.09 5.74
C GLU A 343 -39.81 -4.43 5.36
N ARG A 344 -38.58 -4.39 4.80
CA ARG A 344 -37.78 -5.60 4.50
C ARG A 344 -36.96 -6.10 5.69
N GLY A 345 -37.10 -5.48 6.86
CA GLY A 345 -36.35 -5.82 8.08
C GLY A 345 -34.93 -5.25 8.15
N LEU A 346 -34.57 -4.31 7.26
CA LEU A 346 -33.28 -3.63 7.27
C LEU A 346 -33.40 -2.29 8.01
N VAL A 347 -32.81 -2.21 9.21
CA VAL A 347 -32.72 -0.98 9.98
C VAL A 347 -31.30 -0.46 9.96
N LEU A 348 -31.13 0.75 9.42
CA LEU A 348 -29.81 1.41 9.42
C LEU A 348 -29.47 1.93 10.81
N SER A 349 -28.17 1.91 11.17
CA SER A 349 -27.69 2.59 12.38
C SER A 349 -27.71 4.10 12.22
N GLY A 350 -27.51 4.82 13.34
CA GLY A 350 -27.37 6.27 13.29
C GLY A 350 -26.25 6.75 12.39
N GLU A 351 -25.07 6.06 12.41
CA GLU A 351 -23.95 6.38 11.54
C GLU A 351 -24.26 6.05 10.06
N GLN A 352 -24.89 4.90 9.79
CA GLN A 352 -25.32 4.55 8.44
C GLN A 352 -26.38 5.50 7.89
N ALA A 353 -27.34 5.94 8.73
CA ALA A 353 -28.34 6.95 8.35
C ALA A 353 -27.69 8.31 8.09
N HIS A 354 -26.67 8.68 8.88
CA HIS A 354 -25.90 9.90 8.64
C HIS A 354 -25.11 9.83 7.33
N ALA A 355 -24.47 8.69 7.05
CA ALA A 355 -23.77 8.43 5.78
C ALA A 355 -24.75 8.46 4.60
N LEU A 356 -25.95 7.86 4.73
CA LEU A 356 -27.00 7.96 3.73
C LEU A 356 -27.38 9.40 3.44
N ALA A 357 -27.59 10.21 4.48
CA ALA A 357 -27.90 11.64 4.32
C ALA A 357 -26.79 12.38 3.59
N HIS A 358 -25.52 12.08 3.92
CA HIS A 358 -24.35 12.68 3.29
C HIS A 358 -24.22 12.32 1.80
N VAL A 359 -24.37 11.04 1.42
CA VAL A 359 -24.22 10.65 0.01
C VAL A 359 -25.42 11.08 -0.85
N THR A 360 -26.58 11.30 -0.25
CA THR A 360 -27.80 11.78 -0.92
C THR A 360 -27.98 13.29 -0.83
N ASP A 361 -27.02 14.04 -0.27
CA ASP A 361 -26.99 15.50 -0.35
C ASP A 361 -26.73 15.96 -1.80
N GLY A 362 -26.89 17.27 -2.04
CA GLY A 362 -26.76 17.84 -3.39
C GLY A 362 -25.38 17.76 -4.00
N ARG A 363 -24.31 17.54 -3.21
CA ARG A 363 -22.92 17.59 -3.68
C ARG A 363 -22.63 16.48 -4.69
N ASP A 364 -21.86 16.83 -5.72
CA ASP A 364 -21.48 15.87 -6.76
C ASP A 364 -20.35 14.91 -6.32
N LEU A 365 -19.66 15.19 -5.20
CA LEU A 365 -18.67 14.30 -4.57
C LEU A 365 -19.14 13.91 -3.16
N GLY A 366 -19.37 12.62 -2.93
CA GLY A 366 -19.62 12.03 -1.62
C GLY A 366 -18.50 11.10 -1.23
N VAL A 367 -17.98 11.16 0.01
CA VAL A 367 -16.93 10.28 0.49
C VAL A 367 -17.36 9.61 1.78
N VAL A 368 -17.31 8.28 1.79
CA VAL A 368 -17.65 7.46 2.95
C VAL A 368 -16.46 6.57 3.30
N VAL A 369 -15.93 6.76 4.48
CA VAL A 369 -14.97 5.84 5.09
C VAL A 369 -15.73 4.89 5.99
N GLY A 370 -15.66 3.60 5.71
CA GLY A 370 -16.36 2.62 6.53
C GLY A 370 -15.49 1.41 6.80
N TYR A 371 -15.31 1.08 8.07
CA TYR A 371 -14.48 -0.03 8.49
C TYR A 371 -15.03 -1.39 8.06
N ALA A 372 -14.23 -2.43 8.20
CA ALA A 372 -14.64 -3.79 7.86
C ALA A 372 -15.87 -4.21 8.68
N GLY A 373 -16.95 -4.63 8.00
CA GLY A 373 -18.14 -5.13 8.67
C GLY A 373 -19.12 -4.07 9.20
N THR A 374 -19.00 -2.81 8.75
CA THR A 374 -19.91 -1.72 9.12
C THR A 374 -21.19 -1.64 8.29
N GLY A 375 -21.39 -2.54 7.30
CA GLY A 375 -22.61 -2.62 6.50
C GLY A 375 -22.74 -1.53 5.43
N LYS A 376 -21.64 -1.06 4.85
CA LYS A 376 -21.59 -0.10 3.74
C LYS A 376 -22.54 -0.43 2.59
N SER A 377 -22.52 -1.69 2.13
CA SER A 377 -23.35 -2.13 0.99
C SER A 377 -24.85 -2.07 1.29
N ALA A 378 -25.26 -2.31 2.55
CA ALA A 378 -26.65 -2.18 2.96
C ALA A 378 -27.12 -0.70 2.89
N MET A 379 -26.31 0.22 3.36
CA MET A 379 -26.55 1.67 3.26
C MET A 379 -26.62 2.11 1.80
N LEU A 380 -25.69 1.64 0.94
CA LEU A 380 -25.70 1.92 -0.49
C LEU A 380 -26.95 1.39 -1.21
N GLY A 381 -27.51 0.26 -0.78
CA GLY A 381 -28.77 -0.26 -1.29
C GLY A 381 -29.95 0.69 -1.03
N VAL A 382 -30.00 1.31 0.16
CA VAL A 382 -31.02 2.32 0.49
C VAL A 382 -30.75 3.62 -0.28
N ALA A 383 -29.49 4.02 -0.42
CA ALA A 383 -29.09 5.19 -1.20
C ALA A 383 -29.48 5.05 -2.68
N ARG A 384 -29.25 3.86 -3.28
CA ARG A 384 -29.68 3.55 -4.64
C ARG A 384 -31.19 3.80 -4.84
N GLU A 385 -32.02 3.25 -3.94
CA GLU A 385 -33.47 3.45 -4.02
C GLU A 385 -33.89 4.91 -3.91
N ALA A 386 -33.16 5.70 -3.10
CA ALA A 386 -33.42 7.12 -2.95
C ALA A 386 -33.02 7.91 -4.22
N TRP A 387 -31.85 7.63 -4.81
CA TRP A 387 -31.41 8.25 -6.06
C TRP A 387 -32.32 7.87 -7.25
N GLU A 388 -32.68 6.59 -7.40
CA GLU A 388 -33.60 6.12 -8.44
C GLU A 388 -34.99 6.78 -8.32
N ALA A 389 -35.50 6.96 -7.08
CA ALA A 389 -36.74 7.69 -6.82
C ALA A 389 -36.67 9.18 -7.21
N ALA A 390 -35.49 9.80 -7.05
CA ALA A 390 -35.21 11.15 -7.49
C ALA A 390 -34.97 11.27 -9.01
N GLY A 391 -34.89 10.13 -9.73
CA GLY A 391 -34.75 10.07 -11.20
C GLY A 391 -33.31 10.01 -11.70
N PHE A 392 -32.36 9.67 -10.86
CA PHE A 392 -30.97 9.40 -11.23
C PHE A 392 -30.74 7.95 -11.63
N GLU A 393 -29.74 7.70 -12.45
CA GLU A 393 -29.27 6.38 -12.84
C GLU A 393 -28.05 6.01 -12.01
N VAL A 394 -28.10 4.90 -11.27
CA VAL A 394 -27.02 4.50 -10.36
C VAL A 394 -26.18 3.40 -10.97
N ARG A 395 -24.87 3.62 -11.06
CA ARG A 395 -23.90 2.68 -11.61
C ARG A 395 -22.79 2.42 -10.59
N GLY A 396 -22.38 1.14 -10.47
CA GLY A 396 -21.32 0.73 -9.57
C GLY A 396 -20.04 0.36 -10.31
N VAL A 397 -18.90 0.71 -9.74
CA VAL A 397 -17.61 0.22 -10.21
C VAL A 397 -16.69 -0.13 -9.05
N ALA A 398 -15.79 -1.08 -9.30
CA ALA A 398 -14.69 -1.41 -8.39
C ALA A 398 -13.45 -1.82 -9.18
N LEU A 399 -12.31 -1.92 -8.51
CA LEU A 399 -11.04 -2.28 -9.15
C LEU A 399 -11.08 -3.70 -9.70
N SER A 400 -11.63 -4.65 -8.95
CA SER A 400 -11.71 -6.06 -9.33
C SER A 400 -13.14 -6.51 -9.63
N GLY A 401 -13.28 -7.58 -10.44
CA GLY A 401 -14.58 -8.19 -10.74
C GLY A 401 -15.31 -8.68 -9.49
N ILE A 402 -14.54 -9.18 -8.50
CA ILE A 402 -15.08 -9.66 -7.22
C ILE A 402 -15.70 -8.50 -6.42
N ALA A 403 -14.98 -7.40 -6.30
CA ALA A 403 -15.45 -6.23 -5.57
C ALA A 403 -16.70 -5.64 -6.26
N ALA A 404 -16.71 -5.54 -7.59
CA ALA A 404 -17.87 -5.09 -8.36
C ALA A 404 -19.09 -5.97 -8.12
N GLU A 405 -18.91 -7.29 -8.12
CA GLU A 405 -20.01 -8.23 -7.88
C GLU A 405 -20.49 -8.21 -6.43
N ASN A 406 -19.59 -8.02 -5.46
CA ASN A 406 -19.96 -7.83 -4.06
C ASN A 406 -20.78 -6.54 -3.87
N LEU A 407 -20.41 -5.45 -4.55
CA LEU A 407 -21.18 -4.22 -4.58
C LEU A 407 -22.58 -4.47 -5.15
N GLU A 408 -22.68 -5.13 -6.32
CA GLU A 408 -23.96 -5.42 -6.95
C GLU A 408 -24.85 -6.30 -6.05
N SER A 409 -24.31 -7.38 -5.51
CA SER A 409 -25.10 -8.30 -4.68
C SER A 409 -25.51 -7.73 -3.32
N GLY A 410 -24.67 -6.86 -2.75
CA GLY A 410 -24.90 -6.25 -1.43
C GLY A 410 -25.80 -5.03 -1.48
N SER A 411 -25.81 -4.27 -2.57
CA SER A 411 -26.56 -3.01 -2.72
C SER A 411 -27.62 -3.06 -3.82
N GLY A 412 -27.56 -4.02 -4.73
CA GLY A 412 -28.39 -4.06 -5.93
C GLY A 412 -27.99 -3.04 -7.01
N ILE A 413 -26.86 -2.34 -6.86
CA ILE A 413 -26.34 -1.42 -7.86
C ILE A 413 -25.65 -2.23 -8.97
N ALA A 414 -26.11 -2.09 -10.22
CA ALA A 414 -25.46 -2.74 -11.36
C ALA A 414 -24.00 -2.33 -11.47
N SER A 415 -23.08 -3.29 -11.36
CA SER A 415 -21.67 -3.02 -11.13
C SER A 415 -20.75 -3.74 -12.10
N ARG A 416 -19.59 -3.13 -12.42
CA ARG A 416 -18.52 -3.67 -13.27
C ARG A 416 -17.14 -3.18 -12.82
N THR A 417 -16.08 -3.68 -13.45
CA THR A 417 -14.73 -3.16 -13.16
C THR A 417 -14.51 -1.78 -13.77
N ILE A 418 -13.67 -0.96 -13.13
CA ILE A 418 -13.26 0.35 -13.67
C ILE A 418 -12.64 0.18 -15.06
N ALA A 419 -11.77 -0.80 -15.27
CA ALA A 419 -11.17 -1.07 -16.58
C ALA A 419 -12.20 -1.37 -17.67
N SER A 420 -13.26 -2.14 -17.36
CA SER A 420 -14.36 -2.40 -18.29
C SER A 420 -15.14 -1.13 -18.62
N MET A 421 -15.31 -0.24 -17.65
CA MET A 421 -15.97 1.05 -17.85
C MET A 421 -15.12 1.98 -18.74
N GLU A 422 -13.82 2.14 -18.44
CA GLU A 422 -12.88 2.94 -19.22
C GLU A 422 -12.80 2.44 -20.69
N HIS A 423 -12.79 1.12 -20.89
CA HIS A 423 -12.83 0.54 -22.24
C HIS A 423 -14.14 0.87 -22.96
N GLY A 424 -15.28 0.89 -22.26
CA GLY A 424 -16.55 1.37 -22.82
C GLY A 424 -16.45 2.82 -23.30
N TRP A 425 -15.90 3.72 -22.48
CA TRP A 425 -15.72 5.13 -22.79
C TRP A 425 -14.79 5.36 -23.99
N GLN A 426 -13.67 4.65 -24.08
CA GLN A 426 -12.77 4.71 -25.24
C GLN A 426 -13.47 4.36 -26.56
N ASN A 427 -14.50 3.50 -26.50
CA ASN A 427 -15.32 3.13 -27.65
C ASN A 427 -16.60 3.97 -27.79
N GLY A 428 -16.72 5.07 -27.06
CA GLY A 428 -17.89 5.98 -27.09
C GLY A 428 -19.19 5.32 -26.56
N ARG A 429 -19.06 4.28 -25.72
CA ARG A 429 -20.20 3.57 -25.14
C ARG A 429 -20.28 3.85 -23.65
N ASP A 430 -21.50 3.80 -23.11
CA ASP A 430 -21.76 3.93 -21.67
C ASP A 430 -21.20 5.19 -21.03
N MET A 431 -21.15 6.30 -21.78
CA MET A 431 -20.70 7.59 -21.31
C MET A 431 -21.54 8.05 -20.11
N LEU A 432 -20.91 8.71 -19.16
CA LEU A 432 -21.61 9.33 -18.03
C LEU A 432 -22.36 10.58 -18.48
N THR A 433 -23.43 10.89 -17.79
CA THR A 433 -24.27 12.08 -17.96
C THR A 433 -24.52 12.75 -16.62
N SER A 434 -25.10 13.94 -16.65
CA SER A 434 -25.49 14.67 -15.41
C SER A 434 -26.64 14.00 -14.63
N ARG A 435 -27.16 12.88 -15.06
CA ARG A 435 -28.16 12.08 -14.35
C ARG A 435 -27.57 10.82 -13.72
N ASP A 436 -26.28 10.60 -13.88
CA ASP A 436 -25.60 9.41 -13.37
C ASP A 436 -25.02 9.65 -11.97
N VAL A 437 -25.21 8.67 -11.10
CA VAL A 437 -24.50 8.54 -9.82
C VAL A 437 -23.56 7.34 -9.94
N LEU A 438 -22.26 7.60 -9.93
CA LEU A 438 -21.23 6.57 -10.02
C LEU A 438 -20.73 6.24 -8.60
N VAL A 439 -20.98 5.03 -8.14
CA VAL A 439 -20.46 4.51 -6.86
C VAL A 439 -19.18 3.72 -7.10
N ILE A 440 -18.08 4.13 -6.46
CA ILE A 440 -16.79 3.44 -6.48
C ILE A 440 -16.59 2.75 -5.14
N ASP A 441 -16.68 1.42 -5.12
CA ASP A 441 -16.42 0.63 -3.91
C ASP A 441 -14.96 0.17 -3.86
N GLU A 442 -14.46 -0.10 -2.65
CA GLU A 442 -13.05 -0.38 -2.36
C GLU A 442 -12.11 0.71 -2.96
N ALA A 443 -12.52 1.98 -2.85
CA ALA A 443 -11.84 3.12 -3.45
C ALA A 443 -10.38 3.28 -2.98
N GLY A 444 -10.02 2.74 -1.80
CA GLY A 444 -8.64 2.71 -1.29
C GLY A 444 -7.67 1.89 -2.15
N MET A 445 -8.18 1.00 -2.98
CA MET A 445 -7.37 0.16 -3.87
C MET A 445 -7.14 0.77 -5.26
N VAL A 446 -7.76 1.90 -5.58
CA VAL A 446 -7.64 2.55 -6.89
C VAL A 446 -6.43 3.46 -6.92
N GLY A 447 -5.54 3.27 -7.91
CA GLY A 447 -4.36 4.09 -8.09
C GLY A 447 -4.68 5.54 -8.48
N THR A 448 -3.73 6.45 -8.24
CA THR A 448 -3.95 7.89 -8.42
C THR A 448 -4.30 8.25 -9.87
N ARG A 449 -3.55 7.73 -10.86
CA ARG A 449 -3.82 8.02 -12.27
C ARG A 449 -5.19 7.50 -12.73
N GLN A 450 -5.59 6.32 -12.25
CA GLN A 450 -6.91 5.77 -12.58
C GLN A 450 -8.04 6.56 -11.92
N MET A 451 -7.90 6.91 -10.65
CA MET A 451 -8.88 7.73 -9.94
C MET A 451 -9.00 9.12 -10.58
N GLU A 452 -7.88 9.72 -10.99
CA GLU A 452 -7.85 11.01 -11.69
C GLU A 452 -8.69 10.96 -12.98
N ARG A 453 -8.45 9.95 -13.84
CA ARG A 453 -9.19 9.82 -15.10
C ARG A 453 -10.70 9.66 -14.85
N VAL A 454 -11.08 8.83 -13.87
CA VAL A 454 -12.49 8.59 -13.55
C VAL A 454 -13.16 9.85 -13.02
N LEU A 455 -12.54 10.55 -12.07
CA LEU A 455 -13.11 11.79 -11.50
C LEU A 455 -13.15 12.92 -12.52
N THR A 456 -12.13 13.06 -13.36
CA THR A 456 -12.13 14.07 -14.43
C THR A 456 -13.27 13.84 -15.40
N HIS A 457 -13.45 12.59 -15.86
CA HIS A 457 -14.54 12.23 -16.77
C HIS A 457 -15.93 12.46 -16.16
N ALA A 458 -16.11 12.11 -14.88
CA ALA A 458 -17.35 12.35 -14.15
C ALA A 458 -17.63 13.84 -13.95
N ALA A 459 -16.61 14.63 -13.59
CA ALA A 459 -16.72 16.09 -13.42
C ALA A 459 -17.10 16.81 -14.73
N GLU A 460 -16.54 16.36 -15.87
CA GLU A 460 -16.85 16.88 -17.20
C GLU A 460 -18.28 16.51 -17.63
N ALA A 461 -18.73 15.30 -17.33
CA ALA A 461 -20.10 14.84 -17.61
C ALA A 461 -21.14 15.48 -16.68
N GLY A 462 -20.70 16.09 -15.56
CA GLY A 462 -21.58 16.60 -14.51
C GLY A 462 -22.26 15.50 -13.71
N ALA A 463 -21.67 14.31 -13.64
CA ALA A 463 -22.17 13.18 -12.87
C ALA A 463 -21.74 13.30 -11.39
N LYS A 464 -22.49 12.66 -10.49
CA LYS A 464 -22.10 12.49 -9.09
C LYS A 464 -21.17 11.29 -8.95
N VAL A 465 -20.15 11.42 -8.08
CA VAL A 465 -19.31 10.27 -7.66
C VAL A 465 -19.43 10.08 -6.15
N VAL A 466 -19.60 8.83 -5.76
CA VAL A 466 -19.59 8.43 -4.34
C VAL A 466 -18.45 7.44 -4.15
N LEU A 467 -17.40 7.88 -3.43
CA LEU A 467 -16.25 7.06 -3.06
C LEU A 467 -16.54 6.35 -1.75
N VAL A 468 -16.45 5.03 -1.76
CA VAL A 468 -16.64 4.20 -0.57
C VAL A 468 -15.42 3.32 -0.39
N GLY A 469 -14.84 3.32 0.79
CA GLY A 469 -13.63 2.53 1.03
C GLY A 469 -13.20 2.56 2.48
N ASP A 470 -12.09 1.90 2.72
CA ASP A 470 -11.41 1.85 4.01
C ASP A 470 -9.91 2.11 3.75
N PRO A 471 -9.35 3.24 4.16
CA PRO A 471 -7.95 3.59 3.88
C PRO A 471 -6.96 2.68 4.63
N GLN A 472 -7.42 1.94 5.64
CA GLN A 472 -6.60 1.01 6.43
C GLN A 472 -6.62 -0.42 5.89
N GLN A 473 -7.48 -0.74 4.91
CA GLN A 473 -7.43 -2.02 4.21
C GLN A 473 -6.33 -2.04 3.15
N LEU A 474 -6.27 -3.10 2.34
CA LEU A 474 -5.24 -3.25 1.32
C LEU A 474 -5.19 -2.06 0.37
N GLN A 475 -3.98 -1.58 0.09
CA GLN A 475 -3.76 -0.42 -0.76
C GLN A 475 -3.62 -0.79 -2.23
N SER A 476 -3.67 0.22 -3.11
CA SER A 476 -3.51 0.03 -4.55
C SER A 476 -2.15 -0.58 -4.91
N ILE A 477 -2.10 -1.40 -5.96
CA ILE A 477 -0.82 -1.87 -6.53
C ILE A 477 -0.14 -0.74 -7.30
N GLU A 478 -0.91 0.11 -7.98
CA GLU A 478 -0.43 1.28 -8.70
C GLU A 478 -0.02 2.42 -7.77
N ALA A 479 0.66 3.44 -8.31
CA ALA A 479 1.17 4.58 -7.57
C ALA A 479 0.07 5.39 -6.86
N GLY A 480 0.37 5.85 -5.66
CA GLY A 480 -0.38 6.86 -4.92
C GLY A 480 -1.47 6.35 -3.98
N ALA A 481 -2.03 7.29 -3.23
CA ALA A 481 -3.05 7.09 -2.21
C ALA A 481 -4.23 8.06 -2.42
N ALA A 482 -4.84 8.02 -3.62
CA ALA A 482 -5.87 8.96 -4.06
C ALA A 482 -7.05 9.07 -3.10
N PHE A 483 -7.59 7.94 -2.64
CA PHE A 483 -8.74 7.93 -1.71
C PHE A 483 -8.39 8.61 -0.38
N ARG A 484 -7.20 8.33 0.19
CA ARG A 484 -6.72 8.98 1.41
C ARG A 484 -6.64 10.49 1.21
N SER A 485 -6.01 10.94 0.13
CA SER A 485 -5.84 12.37 -0.15
C SER A 485 -7.17 13.10 -0.36
N ILE A 486 -8.15 12.46 -1.01
CA ILE A 486 -9.47 13.06 -1.25
C ILE A 486 -10.23 13.22 0.07
N HIS A 487 -10.31 12.17 0.91
CA HIS A 487 -11.06 12.27 2.17
C HIS A 487 -10.43 13.25 3.17
N GLU A 488 -9.09 13.34 3.22
CA GLU A 488 -8.38 14.31 4.07
C GLU A 488 -8.66 15.77 3.64
N ARG A 489 -8.82 16.03 2.33
CA ARG A 489 -9.03 17.39 1.79
C ARG A 489 -10.49 17.84 1.78
N HIS A 490 -11.40 16.96 1.41
CA HIS A 490 -12.82 17.30 1.20
C HIS A 490 -13.73 16.83 2.34
N GLY A 491 -13.16 16.09 3.31
CA GLY A 491 -13.90 15.47 4.39
C GLY A 491 -14.60 14.19 3.95
N CYS A 492 -15.11 13.47 4.92
CA CYS A 492 -15.85 12.23 4.72
C CYS A 492 -16.85 12.04 5.86
N VAL A 493 -17.78 11.12 5.68
CA VAL A 493 -18.54 10.55 6.78
C VAL A 493 -17.96 9.18 7.11
N GLU A 494 -17.69 8.97 8.38
CA GLU A 494 -17.11 7.73 8.86
C GLU A 494 -18.18 6.84 9.49
N ILE A 495 -18.13 5.53 9.19
CA ILE A 495 -18.98 4.51 9.79
C ILE A 495 -18.06 3.61 10.62
N HIS A 496 -18.07 3.83 11.93
CA HIS A 496 -17.22 3.13 12.91
C HIS A 496 -17.91 1.93 13.54
N GLU A 497 -19.25 1.89 13.55
CA GLU A 497 -20.05 0.85 14.20
C GLU A 497 -19.87 -0.48 13.49
N VAL A 498 -18.94 -1.29 14.00
CA VAL A 498 -18.70 -2.63 13.50
C VAL A 498 -19.86 -3.54 13.92
N ARG A 499 -20.50 -4.23 12.96
CA ARG A 499 -21.66 -5.09 13.18
C ARG A 499 -21.40 -6.56 12.87
N ARG A 500 -20.23 -6.88 12.31
CA ARG A 500 -19.88 -8.26 11.93
C ARG A 500 -19.72 -9.16 13.14
N GLN A 501 -18.94 -8.73 14.13
CA GLN A 501 -18.67 -9.49 15.36
C GLN A 501 -19.87 -9.43 16.29
N ARG A 502 -20.14 -10.56 17.00
CA ARG A 502 -21.25 -10.67 17.95
C ARG A 502 -20.92 -10.07 19.29
N GLU A 503 -19.69 -10.26 19.78
CA GLU A 503 -19.21 -9.77 21.06
C GLU A 503 -18.74 -8.32 20.97
N ASP A 504 -19.07 -7.50 21.98
CA ASP A 504 -18.72 -6.07 21.98
C ASP A 504 -17.21 -5.84 21.98
N TRP A 505 -16.46 -6.59 22.80
CA TRP A 505 -15.02 -6.46 22.86
C TRP A 505 -14.33 -6.82 21.52
N GLN A 506 -14.88 -7.74 20.73
CA GLN A 506 -14.35 -8.07 19.41
C GLN A 506 -14.64 -6.95 18.39
N ARG A 507 -15.80 -6.28 18.54
CA ARG A 507 -16.07 -5.06 17.74
C ARG A 507 -15.09 -3.94 18.07
N ASP A 508 -14.76 -3.78 19.36
CA ASP A 508 -13.76 -2.82 19.81
C ASP A 508 -12.36 -3.18 19.28
N ALA A 509 -11.95 -4.44 19.35
CA ALA A 509 -10.68 -4.92 18.79
C ALA A 509 -10.62 -4.71 17.27
N THR A 510 -11.71 -4.94 16.53
CA THR A 510 -11.77 -4.66 15.10
C THR A 510 -11.64 -3.15 14.81
N ARG A 511 -12.20 -2.29 15.67
CA ARG A 511 -12.03 -0.84 15.58
C ARG A 511 -10.59 -0.42 15.88
N ASP A 512 -9.94 -1.08 16.84
CA ASP A 512 -8.53 -0.84 17.14
C ASP A 512 -7.63 -1.18 15.95
N LEU A 513 -7.89 -2.32 15.27
CA LEU A 513 -7.21 -2.66 14.01
C LEU A 513 -7.43 -1.59 12.94
N ALA A 514 -8.67 -1.13 12.74
CA ALA A 514 -9.04 -0.12 11.76
C ALA A 514 -8.42 1.26 12.05
N THR A 515 -8.01 1.52 13.28
CA THR A 515 -7.39 2.80 13.70
C THR A 515 -5.89 2.69 13.94
N GLY A 516 -5.24 1.62 13.44
CA GLY A 516 -3.79 1.40 13.56
C GLY A 516 -3.32 0.96 14.95
N ARG A 517 -4.23 0.69 15.88
CA ARG A 517 -3.93 0.18 17.23
C ARG A 517 -3.88 -1.36 17.26
N THR A 518 -3.14 -1.92 16.31
CA THR A 518 -3.01 -3.39 16.16
C THR A 518 -2.57 -4.08 17.44
N GLY A 519 -1.67 -3.43 18.22
CA GLY A 519 -1.20 -3.96 19.49
C GLY A 519 -2.31 -4.11 20.54
N ASP A 520 -3.22 -3.14 20.64
CA ASP A 520 -4.36 -3.17 21.57
C ASP A 520 -5.33 -4.29 21.19
N ALA A 521 -5.60 -4.44 19.89
CA ALA A 521 -6.43 -5.52 19.37
C ALA A 521 -5.84 -6.89 19.70
N ILE A 522 -4.55 -7.14 19.41
CA ILE A 522 -3.88 -8.41 19.70
C ILE A 522 -3.90 -8.68 21.20
N SER A 523 -3.66 -7.66 22.04
CA SER A 523 -3.71 -7.79 23.49
C SER A 523 -5.13 -8.14 23.99
N ALA A 524 -6.17 -7.61 23.36
CA ALA A 524 -7.55 -7.96 23.68
C ALA A 524 -7.86 -9.44 23.36
N TYR A 525 -7.39 -9.94 22.21
CA TYR A 525 -7.51 -11.36 21.87
C TYR A 525 -6.68 -12.27 22.79
N ASP A 526 -5.47 -11.83 23.17
CA ASP A 526 -4.62 -12.55 24.12
C ASP A 526 -5.28 -12.68 25.50
N ALA A 527 -5.90 -11.60 25.98
CA ALA A 527 -6.64 -11.61 27.26
C ALA A 527 -7.82 -12.60 27.26
N HIS A 528 -8.29 -13.04 26.10
CA HIS A 528 -9.35 -14.04 25.92
C HIS A 528 -8.81 -15.42 25.49
N ASP A 529 -7.49 -15.65 25.65
CA ASP A 529 -6.83 -16.93 25.33
C ASP A 529 -6.98 -17.34 23.85
N MET A 530 -6.89 -16.35 22.95
CA MET A 530 -7.03 -16.51 21.50
C MET A 530 -5.72 -16.22 20.74
N VAL A 531 -4.60 -16.00 21.44
CA VAL A 531 -3.28 -15.83 20.85
C VAL A 531 -2.36 -16.93 21.33
N HIS A 532 -1.83 -17.73 20.39
CA HIS A 532 -1.12 -18.98 20.70
C HIS A 532 0.29 -18.96 20.14
N SER A 533 1.31 -19.15 21.01
CA SER A 533 2.71 -19.26 20.59
C SER A 533 3.20 -20.69 20.67
N ALA A 534 3.97 -21.13 19.67
CA ALA A 534 4.73 -22.37 19.66
C ALA A 534 6.24 -22.09 19.52
N GLU A 535 7.10 -23.08 19.70
CA GLU A 535 8.57 -22.89 19.55
C GLU A 535 8.96 -22.65 18.09
N THR A 536 8.26 -23.30 17.14
CA THR A 536 8.49 -23.14 15.72
C THR A 536 7.19 -22.90 14.96
N ARG A 537 7.29 -22.33 13.75
CA ARG A 537 6.14 -22.16 12.84
C ARG A 537 5.48 -23.49 12.51
N GLU A 538 6.27 -24.54 12.33
CA GLU A 538 5.74 -25.88 12.07
C GLU A 538 4.87 -26.38 13.23
N GLN A 539 5.33 -26.21 14.46
CA GLN A 539 4.51 -26.52 15.65
C GLN A 539 3.26 -25.63 15.72
N ALA A 540 3.38 -24.33 15.44
CA ALA A 540 2.23 -23.42 15.41
C ALA A 540 1.18 -23.86 14.39
N ARG A 541 1.61 -24.37 13.20
CA ARG A 541 0.70 -24.97 12.20
C ARG A 541 0.00 -26.20 12.75
N GLY A 542 0.76 -27.11 13.38
CA GLY A 542 0.20 -28.30 14.01
C GLY A 542 -0.87 -27.96 15.06
N ASP A 543 -0.54 -27.05 15.95
CA ASP A 543 -1.46 -26.59 17.02
C ASP A 543 -2.73 -25.90 16.44
N LEU A 544 -2.56 -25.13 15.37
CA LEU A 544 -3.65 -24.49 14.64
C LEU A 544 -4.60 -25.55 14.05
N ILE A 545 -4.07 -26.55 13.35
CA ILE A 545 -4.86 -27.62 12.73
C ILE A 545 -5.59 -28.46 13.80
N GLU A 546 -4.92 -28.81 14.90
CA GLU A 546 -5.54 -29.53 16.01
C GLU A 546 -6.70 -28.72 16.65
N ARG A 547 -6.52 -27.41 16.76
CA ARG A 547 -7.56 -26.54 17.31
C ARG A 547 -8.72 -26.37 16.32
N TRP A 548 -8.41 -26.13 15.06
CA TRP A 548 -9.40 -26.06 13.98
C TRP A 548 -10.27 -27.33 13.91
N ASP A 549 -9.64 -28.52 13.97
CA ASP A 549 -10.37 -29.79 13.90
C ASP A 549 -11.24 -30.03 15.16
N ARG A 550 -10.71 -29.72 16.35
CA ARG A 550 -11.48 -29.81 17.60
C ARG A 550 -12.72 -28.92 17.57
N GLU A 551 -12.59 -27.70 17.08
CA GLU A 551 -13.73 -26.77 16.94
C GLU A 551 -14.69 -27.22 15.83
N ARG A 552 -14.18 -27.79 14.75
CA ARG A 552 -15.01 -28.35 13.69
C ARG A 552 -15.91 -29.47 14.22
N GLN A 553 -15.35 -30.36 15.02
CA GLN A 553 -16.11 -31.44 15.65
C GLN A 553 -17.11 -30.93 16.69
N ALA A 554 -16.74 -29.91 17.47
CA ALA A 554 -17.58 -29.34 18.50
C ALA A 554 -18.76 -28.52 17.96
N THR A 555 -18.57 -27.82 16.83
CA THR A 555 -19.57 -26.93 16.23
C THR A 555 -19.63 -27.11 14.70
N PRO A 556 -20.11 -28.25 14.20
CA PRO A 556 -20.08 -28.60 12.77
C PRO A 556 -20.86 -27.61 11.89
N ASP A 557 -21.91 -26.99 12.42
CA ASP A 557 -22.77 -26.05 11.69
C ASP A 557 -22.14 -24.65 11.50
N LYS A 558 -20.97 -24.37 12.12
CA LYS A 558 -20.30 -23.07 12.00
C LYS A 558 -19.38 -23.06 10.78
N SER A 559 -19.47 -21.98 10.01
CA SER A 559 -18.52 -21.72 8.93
C SER A 559 -17.16 -21.31 9.51
N ARG A 560 -16.09 -21.85 8.94
CA ARG A 560 -14.71 -21.56 9.38
C ARG A 560 -13.74 -21.56 8.24
N ILE A 561 -12.67 -20.79 8.39
CA ILE A 561 -11.56 -20.73 7.43
C ILE A 561 -10.24 -20.54 8.18
N ILE A 562 -9.20 -21.13 7.63
CA ILE A 562 -7.83 -20.88 8.04
C ILE A 562 -7.27 -19.79 7.13
N LEU A 563 -6.61 -18.79 7.70
CA LEU A 563 -6.02 -17.68 6.97
C LEU A 563 -4.52 -17.64 7.20
N THR A 564 -3.78 -17.49 6.14
CA THR A 564 -2.34 -17.29 6.18
C THR A 564 -1.92 -16.37 5.04
N HIS A 565 -0.64 -16.01 5.01
CA HIS A 565 -0.17 -15.02 4.06
C HIS A 565 0.27 -15.65 2.72
N THR A 566 0.81 -16.89 2.72
CA THR A 566 1.43 -17.51 1.55
C THR A 566 0.59 -18.63 0.94
N ASN A 567 0.68 -18.79 -0.39
CA ASN A 567 0.05 -19.90 -1.09
C ASN A 567 0.67 -21.27 -0.72
N ALA A 568 1.96 -21.30 -0.35
CA ALA A 568 2.63 -22.50 0.12
C ALA A 568 2.01 -23.00 1.42
N GLU A 569 1.86 -22.11 2.41
CA GLU A 569 1.19 -22.45 3.66
C GLU A 569 -0.28 -22.78 3.48
N VAL A 570 -0.99 -22.12 2.54
CA VAL A 570 -2.38 -22.49 2.18
C VAL A 570 -2.46 -23.95 1.76
N ARG A 571 -1.51 -24.41 0.94
CA ARG A 571 -1.48 -25.80 0.48
C ARG A 571 -1.22 -26.76 1.63
N GLU A 572 -0.17 -26.54 2.41
CA GLU A 572 0.18 -27.39 3.55
C GLU A 572 -0.94 -27.45 4.59
N LEU A 573 -1.58 -26.32 4.88
CA LEU A 573 -2.71 -26.27 5.79
C LEU A 573 -3.98 -26.92 5.21
N ASN A 574 -4.23 -26.81 3.90
CA ASN A 574 -5.32 -27.54 3.24
C ASN A 574 -5.12 -29.05 3.33
N GLU A 575 -3.90 -29.54 3.05
CA GLU A 575 -3.56 -30.97 3.17
C GLU A 575 -3.69 -31.47 4.60
N ALA A 576 -3.18 -30.71 5.57
CA ALA A 576 -3.26 -31.08 6.98
C ALA A 576 -4.72 -31.09 7.47
N ALA A 577 -5.53 -30.08 7.11
CA ALA A 577 -6.96 -30.05 7.44
C ALA A 577 -7.73 -31.21 6.81
N ARG A 578 -7.43 -31.49 5.52
CA ARG A 578 -8.01 -32.62 4.80
C ARG A 578 -7.62 -33.97 5.41
N GLY A 579 -6.36 -34.10 5.88
CA GLY A 579 -5.90 -35.27 6.63
C GLY A 579 -6.74 -35.53 7.88
N LYS A 580 -7.05 -34.48 8.67
CA LYS A 580 -7.94 -34.58 9.84
C LYS A 580 -9.37 -35.01 9.49
N MET A 581 -9.91 -34.45 8.39
CA MET A 581 -11.22 -34.85 7.89
C MET A 581 -11.25 -36.35 7.50
N ARG A 582 -10.15 -36.83 6.89
CA ARG A 582 -10.01 -38.24 6.51
C ARG A 582 -9.87 -39.15 7.74
N GLU A 583 -9.06 -38.77 8.72
CA GLU A 583 -8.92 -39.48 10.00
C GLU A 583 -10.27 -39.61 10.73
N ALA A 584 -11.09 -38.56 10.67
CA ALA A 584 -12.43 -38.54 11.25
C ALA A 584 -13.46 -39.38 10.49
N GLY A 585 -13.15 -39.80 9.25
CA GLY A 585 -14.07 -40.55 8.38
C GLY A 585 -15.14 -39.66 7.71
N ASP A 586 -14.91 -38.35 7.67
CA ASP A 586 -15.87 -37.37 7.12
C ASP A 586 -15.75 -37.21 5.60
N LEU A 587 -14.74 -37.83 4.97
CA LEU A 587 -14.51 -37.79 3.51
C LEU A 587 -14.86 -39.13 2.88
N GLY A 588 -15.48 -39.08 1.71
CA GLY A 588 -15.71 -40.20 0.83
C GLY A 588 -14.45 -40.73 0.12
N GLU A 589 -14.65 -41.52 -0.93
CA GLU A 589 -13.54 -41.96 -1.80
C GLU A 589 -12.96 -40.79 -2.61
N ASP A 590 -11.65 -40.77 -2.76
CA ASP A 590 -10.96 -39.77 -3.59
C ASP A 590 -11.25 -39.96 -5.06
N VAL A 591 -11.65 -38.90 -5.69
CA VAL A 591 -11.79 -38.80 -7.14
C VAL A 591 -10.74 -37.81 -7.65
N ARG A 592 -9.85 -38.27 -8.50
CA ARG A 592 -8.86 -37.41 -9.16
C ARG A 592 -9.53 -36.57 -10.23
N VAL A 593 -9.49 -35.28 -10.08
CA VAL A 593 -10.18 -34.28 -10.91
C VAL A 593 -9.15 -33.32 -11.47
N THR A 594 -9.27 -32.99 -12.75
CA THR A 594 -8.46 -31.91 -13.36
C THR A 594 -9.20 -30.61 -13.18
N VAL A 595 -8.61 -29.66 -12.48
CA VAL A 595 -9.08 -28.28 -12.28
C VAL A 595 -8.08 -27.30 -12.89
N GLU A 596 -8.40 -26.01 -13.00
CA GLU A 596 -7.52 -24.98 -13.58
C GLU A 596 -6.09 -25.02 -12.99
N ARG A 597 -5.97 -25.27 -11.68
CA ARG A 597 -4.69 -25.37 -10.96
C ARG A 597 -4.11 -26.79 -10.94
N GLY A 598 -4.53 -27.67 -11.84
CA GLY A 598 -4.04 -29.02 -12.05
C GLY A 598 -4.86 -30.11 -11.43
N GLU A 599 -4.25 -31.30 -11.32
CA GLU A 599 -4.94 -32.44 -10.76
C GLU A 599 -5.04 -32.30 -9.23
N ARG A 600 -6.26 -32.47 -8.74
CA ARG A 600 -6.59 -32.48 -7.31
C ARG A 600 -7.40 -33.70 -6.96
N ASN A 601 -7.22 -34.21 -5.76
CA ASN A 601 -8.07 -35.24 -5.22
C ASN A 601 -9.20 -34.60 -4.43
N PHE A 602 -10.41 -34.75 -4.89
CA PHE A 602 -11.60 -34.31 -4.17
C PHE A 602 -12.44 -35.52 -3.75
N ALA A 603 -13.11 -35.40 -2.61
CA ALA A 603 -14.03 -36.41 -2.09
C ALA A 603 -15.36 -35.76 -1.70
N ALA A 604 -16.44 -36.54 -1.66
CA ALA A 604 -17.65 -36.07 -1.00
C ALA A 604 -17.34 -35.73 0.48
N GLY A 605 -17.77 -34.58 0.95
CA GLY A 605 -17.43 -34.03 2.27
C GLY A 605 -16.28 -33.01 2.26
N ASP A 606 -15.47 -32.93 1.19
CA ASP A 606 -14.41 -31.91 1.09
C ASP A 606 -15.01 -30.49 1.06
N ARG A 607 -14.31 -29.57 1.67
CA ARG A 607 -14.55 -28.13 1.52
C ARG A 607 -13.94 -27.65 0.21
N VAL A 608 -14.70 -26.87 -0.54
CA VAL A 608 -14.27 -26.30 -1.81
C VAL A 608 -14.49 -24.79 -1.83
N MET A 609 -13.59 -24.09 -2.49
CA MET A 609 -13.68 -22.67 -2.79
C MET A 609 -13.76 -22.47 -4.29
N PHE A 610 -14.74 -21.68 -4.73
CA PHE A 610 -14.83 -21.23 -6.12
C PHE A 610 -13.86 -20.06 -6.33
N LEU A 611 -13.04 -20.14 -7.37
CA LEU A 611 -11.95 -19.20 -7.63
C LEU A 611 -12.29 -18.12 -8.66
N GLN A 612 -13.47 -18.21 -9.29
CA GLN A 612 -13.94 -17.21 -10.24
C GLN A 612 -15.45 -17.10 -10.22
N ASN A 613 -15.93 -15.92 -10.57
CA ASN A 613 -17.34 -15.61 -10.71
C ASN A 613 -17.93 -16.33 -11.92
N GLU A 614 -19.04 -17.04 -11.75
CA GLU A 614 -19.81 -17.63 -12.84
C GLU A 614 -21.31 -17.35 -12.63
N ARG A 615 -21.84 -16.41 -13.43
CA ARG A 615 -23.23 -15.96 -13.32
C ARG A 615 -24.22 -17.10 -13.59
N GLY A 616 -23.90 -17.99 -14.53
CA GLY A 616 -24.73 -19.15 -14.87
C GLY A 616 -24.91 -20.12 -13.71
N LEU A 617 -23.90 -20.27 -12.87
CA LEU A 617 -23.93 -21.11 -11.66
C LEU A 617 -24.35 -20.32 -10.41
N GLY A 618 -24.36 -18.99 -10.47
CA GLY A 618 -24.62 -18.12 -9.31
C GLY A 618 -23.54 -18.21 -8.25
N VAL A 619 -22.29 -18.54 -8.62
CA VAL A 619 -21.14 -18.60 -7.72
C VAL A 619 -20.22 -17.41 -7.90
N LYS A 620 -19.52 -17.06 -6.84
CA LYS A 620 -18.54 -15.96 -6.80
C LYS A 620 -17.18 -16.50 -6.40
N ASN A 621 -16.15 -15.78 -6.79
CA ASN A 621 -14.82 -16.03 -6.24
C ASN A 621 -14.85 -15.89 -4.72
N GLY A 622 -14.27 -16.86 -4.02
CA GLY A 622 -14.35 -16.95 -2.56
C GLY A 622 -15.63 -17.59 -2.02
N THR A 623 -16.60 -17.96 -2.87
CA THR A 623 -17.75 -18.76 -2.41
C THR A 623 -17.25 -20.10 -1.87
N LEU A 624 -17.62 -20.41 -0.64
CA LEU A 624 -17.30 -21.66 0.03
C LEU A 624 -18.47 -22.63 -0.02
N GLY A 625 -18.16 -23.92 -0.10
CA GLY A 625 -19.17 -24.97 -0.04
C GLY A 625 -18.58 -26.32 0.35
N THR A 626 -19.44 -27.31 0.51
CA THR A 626 -19.07 -28.69 0.79
C THR A 626 -19.48 -29.56 -0.40
N ILE A 627 -18.61 -30.41 -0.86
CA ILE A 627 -18.88 -31.33 -1.97
C ILE A 627 -19.89 -32.39 -1.52
N GLU A 628 -21.04 -32.43 -2.18
CA GLU A 628 -22.04 -33.47 -1.98
C GLU A 628 -21.71 -34.72 -2.82
N GLN A 629 -21.28 -34.49 -4.07
CA GLN A 629 -20.92 -35.54 -5.01
C GLN A 629 -19.80 -35.05 -5.94
N VAL A 630 -18.87 -35.93 -6.25
CA VAL A 630 -17.79 -35.68 -7.21
C VAL A 630 -17.59 -36.87 -8.11
N SER A 631 -17.37 -36.59 -9.39
CA SER A 631 -16.94 -37.55 -10.42
C SER A 631 -15.81 -36.92 -11.25
N VAL A 632 -15.17 -37.71 -12.11
CA VAL A 632 -14.08 -37.21 -12.99
C VAL A 632 -14.54 -36.06 -13.89
N THR A 633 -15.85 -35.93 -14.17
CA THR A 633 -16.41 -34.96 -15.14
C THR A 633 -17.34 -33.94 -14.53
N SER A 634 -17.84 -34.14 -13.31
CA SER A 634 -18.86 -33.28 -12.71
C SER A 634 -18.78 -33.24 -11.19
N MET A 635 -19.21 -32.14 -10.62
CA MET A 635 -19.24 -31.91 -9.18
C MET A 635 -20.59 -31.30 -8.76
N THR A 636 -21.06 -31.70 -7.57
CA THR A 636 -22.22 -31.05 -6.90
C THR A 636 -21.73 -30.51 -5.55
N VAL A 637 -21.93 -29.24 -5.33
CA VAL A 637 -21.45 -28.51 -4.14
C VAL A 637 -22.64 -27.86 -3.43
N GLN A 638 -22.79 -28.09 -2.15
CA GLN A 638 -23.69 -27.33 -1.29
C GLN A 638 -22.93 -26.12 -0.75
N THR A 639 -23.29 -24.93 -1.18
CA THR A 639 -22.70 -23.68 -0.71
C THR A 639 -23.12 -23.35 0.72
N ASP A 640 -22.33 -22.55 1.44
CA ASP A 640 -22.59 -22.16 2.84
C ASP A 640 -23.88 -21.35 3.01
N ASP A 641 -24.44 -20.78 1.94
CA ASP A 641 -25.76 -20.13 1.91
C ASP A 641 -26.92 -21.11 1.66
N GLY A 642 -26.63 -22.44 1.61
CA GLY A 642 -27.61 -23.51 1.52
C GLY A 642 -28.08 -23.88 0.11
N ARG A 643 -27.48 -23.31 -0.96
CA ARG A 643 -27.77 -23.69 -2.36
C ARG A 643 -26.98 -24.93 -2.75
N SER A 644 -27.61 -25.85 -3.47
CA SER A 644 -26.90 -26.96 -4.12
C SER A 644 -26.64 -26.63 -5.59
N ILE A 645 -25.38 -26.68 -6.01
CA ILE A 645 -24.91 -26.27 -7.33
C ILE A 645 -24.23 -27.47 -7.98
N ALA A 646 -24.76 -27.90 -9.13
CA ALA A 646 -24.16 -28.96 -9.93
C ALA A 646 -23.56 -28.36 -11.22
N PHE A 647 -22.37 -28.77 -11.59
CA PHE A 647 -21.66 -28.28 -12.77
C PHE A 647 -20.74 -29.36 -13.37
N ASP A 648 -20.51 -29.25 -14.66
CA ASP A 648 -19.50 -30.05 -15.36
C ASP A 648 -18.13 -29.37 -15.25
N LEU A 649 -17.10 -30.13 -14.88
CA LEU A 649 -15.74 -29.64 -14.68
C LEU A 649 -15.08 -29.11 -15.96
N LYS A 650 -15.55 -29.56 -17.13
CA LYS A 650 -15.11 -29.00 -18.43
C LYS A 650 -15.63 -27.59 -18.68
N ASP A 651 -16.77 -27.20 -18.04
CA ASP A 651 -17.39 -25.91 -18.21
C ASP A 651 -16.99 -24.93 -17.09
N TYR A 652 -16.67 -25.48 -15.90
CA TYR A 652 -16.14 -24.71 -14.77
C TYR A 652 -15.17 -25.58 -13.96
N ASP A 653 -13.89 -25.28 -14.05
CA ASP A 653 -12.77 -25.98 -13.41
C ASP A 653 -12.01 -25.11 -12.38
N ARG A 654 -12.52 -23.89 -12.10
CA ARG A 654 -11.87 -22.91 -11.23
C ARG A 654 -12.26 -23.08 -9.77
N ILE A 655 -11.81 -24.17 -9.20
CA ILE A 655 -12.05 -24.56 -7.81
C ILE A 655 -10.76 -25.02 -7.15
N ASP A 656 -10.68 -24.92 -5.84
CA ASP A 656 -9.60 -25.46 -5.01
C ASP A 656 -10.17 -25.89 -3.65
N HIS A 657 -9.36 -26.57 -2.82
CA HIS A 657 -9.77 -26.87 -1.45
C HIS A 657 -10.06 -25.58 -0.67
N GLY A 658 -11.10 -25.54 0.10
CA GLY A 658 -11.64 -24.38 0.79
C GLY A 658 -11.46 -24.40 2.32
N TYR A 659 -10.48 -25.15 2.85
CA TYR A 659 -10.16 -25.13 4.27
C TYR A 659 -9.33 -23.92 4.65
N THR A 660 -8.41 -23.51 3.76
CA THR A 660 -7.45 -22.42 3.94
C THR A 660 -7.47 -21.47 2.75
N ALA A 661 -7.27 -20.18 3.01
CA ALA A 661 -7.12 -19.14 1.98
C ALA A 661 -6.00 -18.17 2.35
N THR A 662 -5.44 -17.47 1.35
CA THR A 662 -4.60 -16.30 1.62
C THR A 662 -5.45 -15.14 2.14
N ILE A 663 -4.82 -14.25 2.91
CA ILE A 663 -5.46 -13.04 3.46
C ILE A 663 -6.07 -12.20 2.35
N HIS A 664 -5.40 -12.06 1.20
CA HIS A 664 -5.90 -11.34 0.03
C HIS A 664 -7.19 -11.95 -0.54
N LYS A 665 -7.25 -13.29 -0.65
CA LYS A 665 -8.45 -13.99 -1.14
C LYS A 665 -9.60 -13.95 -0.14
N ALA A 666 -9.30 -13.77 1.14
CA ALA A 666 -10.31 -13.63 2.19
C ALA A 666 -10.93 -12.22 2.26
N GLN A 667 -10.46 -11.26 1.44
CA GLN A 667 -11.07 -9.94 1.37
C GLN A 667 -12.53 -10.04 0.91
N GLY A 668 -13.44 -9.36 1.61
CA GLY A 668 -14.87 -9.45 1.37
C GLY A 668 -15.57 -10.68 1.99
N MET A 669 -14.83 -11.73 2.42
CA MET A 669 -15.41 -12.91 3.08
C MET A 669 -15.88 -12.59 4.50
N THR A 670 -16.85 -13.36 4.96
CA THR A 670 -17.29 -13.36 6.36
C THR A 670 -17.64 -14.79 6.77
N VAL A 671 -17.01 -15.29 7.84
CA VAL A 671 -17.23 -16.62 8.40
C VAL A 671 -17.52 -16.53 9.90
N ASP A 672 -17.98 -17.63 10.51
CA ASP A 672 -18.22 -17.60 11.95
C ASP A 672 -16.89 -17.64 12.74
N ARG A 673 -15.92 -18.44 12.31
CA ARG A 673 -14.61 -18.57 12.99
C ARG A 673 -13.44 -18.48 12.00
N THR A 674 -12.36 -17.83 12.44
CA THR A 674 -11.11 -17.80 11.69
C THR A 674 -9.95 -18.34 12.51
N HIS A 675 -9.03 -19.04 11.89
CA HIS A 675 -7.74 -19.44 12.46
C HIS A 675 -6.66 -18.80 11.61
N VAL A 676 -5.83 -17.97 12.22
CA VAL A 676 -4.82 -17.18 11.50
C VAL A 676 -3.44 -17.66 11.88
N LEU A 677 -2.63 -18.04 10.89
CA LEU A 677 -1.21 -18.27 11.06
C LEU A 677 -0.45 -16.97 10.74
N ALA A 678 0.11 -16.35 11.79
CA ALA A 678 0.93 -15.16 11.60
C ALA A 678 2.29 -15.50 11.01
N THR A 679 2.73 -14.68 10.05
CA THR A 679 4.04 -14.78 9.42
C THR A 679 4.74 -13.42 9.40
N PRO A 680 6.09 -13.36 9.29
CA PRO A 680 6.84 -12.10 9.26
C PRO A 680 6.46 -11.15 8.13
N GLY A 681 5.82 -11.65 7.08
CA GLY A 681 5.35 -10.88 5.94
C GLY A 681 4.10 -10.04 6.18
N MET A 682 3.34 -10.33 7.22
CA MET A 682 2.13 -9.56 7.55
C MET A 682 2.48 -8.14 8.01
N ASP A 683 1.62 -7.19 7.66
CA ASP A 683 1.65 -5.79 8.07
C ASP A 683 0.32 -5.37 8.72
N ALA A 684 0.16 -4.09 9.02
CA ALA A 684 -1.07 -3.58 9.65
C ALA A 684 -2.31 -3.82 8.77
N HIS A 685 -2.20 -3.64 7.46
CA HIS A 685 -3.31 -3.81 6.51
C HIS A 685 -3.71 -5.28 6.38
N GLY A 686 -2.74 -6.18 6.18
CA GLY A 686 -2.97 -7.63 6.14
C GLY A 686 -3.52 -8.16 7.47
N SER A 687 -2.98 -7.71 8.59
CA SER A 687 -3.46 -8.07 9.93
C SER A 687 -4.90 -7.63 10.16
N TYR A 688 -5.25 -6.41 9.78
CA TYR A 688 -6.61 -5.92 9.86
C TYR A 688 -7.58 -6.78 9.04
N VAL A 689 -7.21 -7.15 7.81
CA VAL A 689 -8.05 -8.05 6.99
C VAL A 689 -8.20 -9.41 7.66
N ALA A 690 -7.11 -10.07 8.07
CA ALA A 690 -7.14 -11.42 8.63
C ALA A 690 -7.92 -11.52 9.94
N LEU A 691 -7.68 -10.57 10.86
CA LEU A 691 -8.23 -10.60 12.21
C LEU A 691 -9.66 -10.07 12.30
N SER A 692 -10.25 -9.54 11.20
CA SER A 692 -11.60 -8.97 11.17
C SER A 692 -12.63 -9.81 10.41
N ARG A 693 -12.29 -11.01 9.87
CA ARG A 693 -13.22 -11.80 9.03
C ARG A 693 -14.27 -12.60 9.79
N HIS A 694 -14.09 -12.85 11.06
CA HIS A 694 -14.94 -13.68 11.91
C HIS A 694 -16.21 -12.96 12.40
N ARG A 695 -17.21 -13.76 12.81
CA ARG A 695 -18.40 -13.31 13.56
C ARG A 695 -18.32 -13.68 15.03
N ASP A 696 -17.88 -14.91 15.33
CA ASP A 696 -17.90 -15.50 16.68
C ASP A 696 -16.52 -15.46 17.36
N GLY A 697 -15.41 -15.50 16.59
CA GLY A 697 -14.08 -15.43 17.16
C GLY A 697 -12.98 -15.83 16.18
N MET A 698 -11.76 -15.50 16.52
CA MET A 698 -10.57 -15.87 15.79
C MET A 698 -9.47 -16.38 16.71
N ASP A 699 -8.63 -17.26 16.23
CA ASP A 699 -7.44 -17.74 16.91
C ASP A 699 -6.20 -17.37 16.10
N LEU A 700 -5.25 -16.67 16.71
CA LEU A 700 -3.99 -16.24 16.11
C LEU A 700 -2.86 -17.15 16.59
N HIS A 701 -2.18 -17.80 15.67
CA HIS A 701 -1.06 -18.71 15.94
C HIS A 701 0.24 -18.16 15.37
N TYR A 702 1.37 -18.32 16.08
CA TYR A 702 2.68 -17.93 15.62
C TYR A 702 3.82 -18.78 16.19
N GLY A 703 4.92 -18.91 15.43
CA GLY A 703 6.17 -19.54 15.86
C GLY A 703 7.14 -18.53 16.50
N ARG A 704 7.87 -18.95 17.56
CA ARG A 704 8.89 -18.11 18.20
C ARG A 704 10.16 -17.99 17.37
N ASP A 705 10.37 -18.86 16.40
CA ASP A 705 11.41 -18.75 15.37
C ASP A 705 11.14 -17.55 14.42
N ASP A 706 9.88 -17.18 14.17
CA ASP A 706 9.49 -16.00 13.41
C ASP A 706 9.42 -14.75 14.30
N PHE A 707 8.81 -14.89 15.45
CA PHE A 707 8.56 -13.80 16.40
C PHE A 707 9.03 -14.19 17.80
N ALA A 708 10.20 -13.74 18.21
CA ALA A 708 10.84 -14.14 19.46
C ALA A 708 9.93 -13.97 20.71
N ASN A 709 8.97 -13.06 20.64
CA ASN A 709 7.96 -12.79 21.67
C ASN A 709 6.75 -12.04 21.07
N GLN A 710 5.72 -11.85 21.88
CA GLN A 710 4.50 -11.14 21.48
C GLN A 710 4.76 -9.66 21.12
N ASP A 711 5.72 -8.98 21.75
CA ASP A 711 6.07 -7.61 21.39
C ASP A 711 6.63 -7.56 19.96
N LYS A 712 7.44 -8.56 19.57
CA LYS A 712 7.96 -8.66 18.20
C LYS A 712 6.85 -8.97 17.20
N LEU A 713 5.91 -9.85 17.55
CA LEU A 713 4.69 -10.10 16.77
C LEU A 713 3.90 -8.79 16.57
N ILE A 714 3.56 -8.10 17.66
CA ILE A 714 2.82 -6.83 17.61
C ILE A 714 3.54 -5.80 16.74
N ASN A 715 4.85 -5.60 16.96
CA ASN A 715 5.64 -4.65 16.19
C ASN A 715 5.66 -4.99 14.69
N THR A 716 5.66 -6.28 14.35
CA THR A 716 5.62 -6.72 12.95
C THR A 716 4.24 -6.51 12.34
N LEU A 717 3.20 -6.96 13.01
CA LEU A 717 1.81 -6.84 12.55
C LEU A 717 1.27 -5.39 12.59
N SER A 718 1.94 -4.47 13.26
CA SER A 718 1.61 -3.04 13.32
C SER A 718 2.38 -2.20 12.29
N ARG A 719 3.24 -2.81 11.45
CA ARG A 719 4.00 -2.04 10.46
C ARG A 719 3.06 -1.38 9.46
N ASP A 720 3.14 -0.05 9.40
CA ASP A 720 2.43 0.72 8.39
C ASP A 720 3.28 0.82 7.12
N ARG A 721 2.69 0.47 5.99
CA ARG A 721 3.27 0.57 4.65
C ARG A 721 2.44 1.48 3.75
N ALA A 722 1.81 2.50 4.35
CA ALA A 722 1.01 3.44 3.61
C ALA A 722 1.80 4.04 2.44
N LYS A 723 1.17 4.06 1.25
CA LYS A 723 1.72 4.73 0.08
C LYS A 723 1.64 6.23 0.26
N ASP A 724 2.69 6.91 -0.17
CA ASP A 724 2.75 8.37 -0.22
C ASP A 724 2.24 8.92 -1.56
N MET A 725 2.01 10.22 -1.57
CA MET A 725 1.77 11.04 -2.75
C MET A 725 2.84 12.12 -2.84
N ALA A 726 3.10 12.61 -4.03
CA ALA A 726 4.01 13.74 -4.20
C ALA A 726 3.52 14.97 -3.43
N SER A 727 2.21 15.13 -3.33
CA SER A 727 1.55 16.21 -2.59
C SER A 727 1.66 16.11 -1.06
N ASP A 728 2.17 15.01 -0.50
CA ASP A 728 2.46 14.88 0.93
C ASP A 728 3.76 15.63 1.33
N TYR A 729 4.60 16.05 0.36
CA TYR A 729 5.87 16.75 0.57
C TYR A 729 5.71 18.27 0.41
N GLU A 730 5.92 19.04 1.49
CA GLU A 730 5.51 20.45 1.65
C GLU A 730 6.35 21.50 0.89
N GLN A 731 7.42 21.17 0.17
CA GLN A 731 8.41 22.16 -0.28
C GLN A 731 8.30 22.66 -1.72
N ILE A 732 7.37 22.17 -2.53
CA ILE A 732 7.21 22.59 -3.92
C ILE A 732 5.76 23.00 -4.15
N ASP A 733 5.54 24.20 -4.74
CA ASP A 733 4.27 24.50 -5.37
C ASP A 733 4.23 23.88 -6.78
N PRO A 734 3.73 22.64 -6.92
CA PRO A 734 3.71 21.94 -8.20
C PRO A 734 2.84 22.65 -9.23
N ALA A 735 1.89 23.47 -8.76
CA ALA A 735 0.99 24.23 -9.62
C ALA A 735 1.70 25.40 -10.30
N GLN A 736 2.62 26.04 -9.59
CA GLN A 736 3.40 27.15 -10.17
C GLN A 736 4.41 26.64 -11.17
N ASP A 737 5.14 25.57 -10.87
CA ASP A 737 6.10 24.94 -11.76
C ASP A 737 5.46 24.39 -13.06
N TYR A 738 4.26 23.80 -12.93
CA TYR A 738 3.46 23.37 -14.08
C TYR A 738 2.99 24.55 -14.94
N ALA A 739 2.53 25.63 -14.30
CA ALA A 739 2.07 26.82 -14.98
C ALA A 739 3.21 27.51 -15.76
N GLU A 740 4.40 27.59 -15.18
CA GLU A 740 5.61 28.15 -15.79
C GLU A 740 6.03 27.35 -17.04
N ARG A 741 6.03 26.01 -16.97
CA ARG A 741 6.36 25.16 -18.13
C ARG A 741 5.41 25.29 -19.30
N ARG A 742 4.13 25.50 -19.03
CA ARG A 742 3.08 25.62 -20.06
C ARG A 742 2.92 27.07 -20.55
N GLY A 743 3.75 28.01 -20.07
CA GLY A 743 3.60 29.42 -20.38
C GLY A 743 2.29 30.02 -19.84
N ILE A 744 1.65 29.33 -18.90
CA ILE A 744 0.44 29.79 -18.22
C ILE A 744 0.88 30.65 -17.04
N THR A 745 0.85 31.97 -17.18
CA THR A 745 1.14 32.82 -16.03
C THR A 745 0.07 32.64 -14.96
N PHE A 746 0.48 32.61 -13.70
CA PHE A 746 -0.40 32.47 -12.54
C PHE A 746 -1.58 33.47 -12.58
N ARG A 747 -1.36 34.68 -13.12
CA ARG A 747 -2.42 35.67 -13.36
C ARG A 747 -3.53 35.19 -14.31
N ALA A 748 -3.18 34.51 -15.40
CA ALA A 748 -4.16 33.97 -16.34
C ALA A 748 -5.00 32.86 -15.71
N ARG A 749 -4.42 32.07 -14.84
CA ARG A 749 -5.09 30.96 -14.15
C ARG A 749 -5.99 31.46 -13.02
N VAL A 750 -5.53 32.41 -12.19
CA VAL A 750 -6.38 33.09 -11.20
C VAL A 750 -7.55 33.78 -11.88
N ALA A 751 -7.32 34.46 -13.02
CA ALA A 751 -8.37 35.06 -13.82
C ALA A 751 -9.38 34.03 -14.35
N GLN A 752 -8.92 32.83 -14.73
CA GLN A 752 -9.76 31.74 -15.23
C GLN A 752 -10.56 31.06 -14.09
N ILE A 753 -9.97 30.90 -12.90
CA ILE A 753 -10.63 30.39 -11.69
C ILE A 753 -11.63 31.44 -11.20
N MET A 754 -11.23 32.69 -11.12
CA MET A 754 -12.11 33.78 -10.72
C MET A 754 -13.30 33.92 -11.68
N ARG A 755 -13.12 33.75 -13.00
CA ARG A 755 -14.20 33.69 -13.98
C ARG A 755 -15.18 32.55 -13.75
N ARG A 756 -14.74 31.41 -13.31
CA ARG A 756 -15.62 30.25 -13.00
C ARG A 756 -16.40 30.45 -11.69
N LEU A 757 -15.82 31.14 -10.73
CA LEU A 757 -16.39 31.39 -9.41
C LEU A 757 -17.26 32.66 -9.33
N MET A 758 -17.24 33.54 -10.37
CA MET A 758 -18.03 34.79 -10.35
C MET A 758 -19.47 34.58 -10.85
N PRO A 759 -20.48 35.18 -10.17
CA PRO A 759 -21.82 35.28 -10.70
C PRO A 759 -21.85 35.94 -12.09
N GLU A 760 -22.72 35.50 -12.98
CA GLU A 760 -22.82 35.96 -14.37
C GLU A 760 -22.81 37.51 -14.51
N ARG A 761 -23.43 38.22 -13.59
CA ARG A 761 -23.49 39.70 -13.58
C ARG A 761 -22.15 40.41 -13.35
N LEU A 762 -21.12 39.70 -12.86
CA LEU A 762 -19.78 40.26 -12.64
C LEU A 762 -18.78 39.78 -13.72
N ARG A 763 -19.10 38.73 -14.50
CA ARG A 763 -18.25 38.25 -15.59
C ARG A 763 -18.09 39.26 -16.71
N ASP A 764 -19.20 39.92 -17.11
CA ASP A 764 -19.20 40.91 -18.17
C ASP A 764 -18.35 42.14 -17.81
N ALA A 765 -18.36 42.58 -16.55
CA ALA A 765 -17.52 43.67 -16.08
C ALA A 765 -16.02 43.37 -16.03
N VAL A 766 -15.65 42.09 -15.77
CA VAL A 766 -14.26 41.65 -15.79
C VAL A 766 -13.77 41.41 -17.22
N ASP A 767 -14.63 40.94 -18.12
CA ASP A 767 -14.32 40.78 -19.53
C ASP A 767 -14.11 42.12 -20.22
N ASP A 768 -14.90 43.14 -19.90
CA ASP A 768 -14.71 44.52 -20.37
C ASP A 768 -13.41 45.12 -19.85
N MET A 769 -13.03 44.87 -18.61
CA MET A 769 -11.77 45.32 -18.02
C MET A 769 -10.56 44.62 -18.65
N LEU A 770 -10.69 43.33 -18.97
CA LEU A 770 -9.61 42.55 -19.64
C LEU A 770 -9.48 42.87 -21.14
N VAL A 771 -10.56 43.22 -21.81
CA VAL A 771 -10.55 43.75 -23.19
C VAL A 771 -9.87 45.13 -23.20
N GLY A 772 -10.13 46.00 -22.22
CA GLY A 772 -9.41 47.25 -22.05
C GLY A 772 -7.90 47.11 -21.85
N LEU A 773 -7.46 46.07 -21.14
CA LEU A 773 -6.04 45.73 -20.96
C LEU A 773 -5.37 45.10 -22.21
N ARG A 774 -6.12 44.43 -23.08
CA ARG A 774 -5.64 43.90 -24.36
C ARG A 774 -5.46 45.00 -25.45
N GLN A 775 -6.25 46.05 -25.38
CA GLN A 775 -6.15 47.17 -26.34
C GLN A 775 -4.98 48.13 -26.07
N THR A 776 -4.31 48.02 -24.89
CA THR A 776 -3.10 48.80 -24.57
C THR A 776 -1.78 48.09 -24.87
N GLY A 777 -1.81 46.88 -25.48
CA GLY A 777 -0.65 46.02 -25.70
C GLY A 777 -0.16 45.85 -27.13
N ASP A 778 -0.85 46.40 -28.14
CA ASP A 778 -0.43 46.30 -29.56
C ASP A 778 -0.08 47.67 -30.13
N GLY A 779 1.19 47.97 -30.19
CA GLY A 779 1.68 49.15 -30.91
C GLY A 779 3.19 49.34 -30.79
N VAL A 780 3.95 48.59 -31.56
CA VAL A 780 5.34 48.99 -31.93
C VAL A 780 5.27 49.50 -33.37
N PRO A 781 5.85 50.70 -33.67
CA PRO A 781 7.10 50.66 -34.37
C PRO A 781 8.14 51.72 -33.92
N GLY A 782 9.32 51.28 -33.88
CA GLY A 782 10.62 51.75 -34.30
C GLY A 782 11.05 53.17 -34.11
N SER A 783 12.32 53.22 -33.69
CA SER A 783 13.42 54.15 -34.01
C SER A 783 13.62 55.43 -33.18
N GLU A 784 14.84 55.43 -32.65
CA GLU A 784 15.88 56.45 -32.56
C GLU A 784 15.80 57.64 -31.61
N VAL A 785 16.74 57.57 -30.65
CA VAL A 785 17.86 58.51 -30.44
C VAL A 785 17.60 59.82 -29.63
N THR A 786 18.40 59.90 -28.55
CA THR A 786 19.13 61.04 -28.01
C THR A 786 18.61 61.81 -26.79
N ARG A 787 19.53 61.71 -25.79
CA ARG A 787 20.00 62.72 -24.86
C ARG A 787 19.15 63.23 -23.73
N GLN A 788 19.73 62.93 -22.55
CA GLN A 788 19.71 63.72 -21.29
C GLN A 788 20.05 65.20 -21.48
N PRO A 789 19.99 66.16 -20.49
CA PRO A 789 19.79 65.99 -19.05
C PRO A 789 18.97 67.13 -18.37
N GLU A 790 18.92 67.05 -17.07
CA GLU A 790 18.94 68.08 -16.01
C GLU A 790 17.72 68.41 -15.16
N ARG A 791 17.90 68.00 -13.85
CA ARG A 791 17.68 68.80 -12.62
C ARG A 791 16.27 69.12 -12.19
N GLU A 792 15.98 68.75 -11.04
CA GLU A 792 16.21 69.08 -9.62
C GLU A 792 14.88 69.38 -8.91
N ARG A 793 14.68 68.74 -7.79
CA ARG A 793 13.95 69.16 -6.61
C ARG A 793 12.50 69.64 -6.78
N ALA A 794 11.58 68.79 -6.34
CA ALA A 794 10.57 69.11 -5.33
C ALA A 794 9.67 67.90 -5.03
N GLY A 795 9.46 67.67 -3.75
CA GLY A 795 8.25 66.96 -3.31
C GLY A 795 8.50 65.57 -2.78
N LYS A 796 9.07 65.44 -1.61
CA LYS A 796 8.69 64.36 -0.68
C LYS A 796 7.19 64.41 -0.46
N GLN A 797 6.43 63.53 -1.10
CA GLN A 797 5.07 63.09 -0.74
C GLN A 797 4.39 62.56 -2.02
N ALA A 798 4.86 61.42 -2.53
CA ALA A 798 4.12 60.54 -3.46
C ALA A 798 5.03 59.43 -4.00
N ALA A 799 5.55 58.59 -3.13
CA ALA A 799 6.28 57.40 -3.54
C ALA A 799 5.96 56.24 -2.57
N GLU A 800 4.65 56.04 -2.33
CA GLU A 800 4.13 54.82 -1.77
C GLU A 800 2.98 54.32 -2.68
N GLN A 801 3.35 53.98 -3.89
CA GLN A 801 2.48 53.17 -4.74
C GLN A 801 3.31 52.57 -5.85
N GLN A 802 3.23 51.23 -5.92
CA GLN A 802 3.61 50.37 -7.03
C GLN A 802 5.05 49.85 -7.03
N THR A 803 5.28 48.91 -6.12
CA THR A 803 6.00 47.66 -6.47
C THR A 803 5.02 46.54 -6.11
N GLY A 804 4.55 45.80 -7.10
CA GLY A 804 3.64 44.67 -6.90
C GLY A 804 4.41 43.53 -6.25
N GLU A 805 4.59 43.59 -4.93
CA GLU A 805 4.96 42.45 -4.12
C GLU A 805 3.78 41.48 -4.08
N ASP A 806 4.04 40.20 -4.29
CA ASP A 806 3.09 39.13 -4.08
C ASP A 806 2.43 39.29 -2.70
N PRO A 807 1.11 39.34 -2.61
CA PRO A 807 0.39 39.51 -1.34
C PRO A 807 0.77 38.48 -0.28
N GLU A 808 1.11 37.26 -0.69
CA GLU A 808 1.54 36.21 0.23
C GLU A 808 2.97 36.45 0.70
N TYR A 809 3.86 36.86 -0.19
CA TYR A 809 5.22 37.25 0.19
C TYR A 809 5.22 38.48 1.13
N ALA A 810 4.38 39.47 0.85
CA ALA A 810 4.17 40.61 1.72
C ALA A 810 3.64 40.19 3.11
N LEU A 811 2.69 39.24 3.13
CA LEU A 811 2.14 38.68 4.37
C LEU A 811 3.19 37.87 5.15
N ARG A 812 4.03 37.06 4.46
CA ARG A 812 5.14 36.35 5.10
C ARG A 812 6.16 37.31 5.70
N ARG A 813 6.50 38.37 5.00
CA ARG A 813 7.39 39.42 5.53
C ARG A 813 6.76 40.15 6.73
N ALA A 814 5.46 40.44 6.65
CA ALA A 814 4.72 41.06 7.75
C ALA A 814 4.71 40.14 8.99
N ARG A 815 4.40 38.85 8.83
CA ARG A 815 4.47 37.86 9.91
C ARG A 815 5.87 37.73 10.51
N GLY A 816 6.92 37.72 9.66
CA GLY A 816 8.29 37.70 10.12
C GLY A 816 8.68 38.93 10.95
N ARG A 817 8.26 40.14 10.52
CA ARG A 817 8.50 41.38 11.25
C ARG A 817 7.74 41.41 12.59
N ALA A 818 6.49 40.94 12.60
CA ALA A 818 5.69 40.88 13.82
C ALA A 818 6.29 39.89 14.83
N PHE A 819 6.78 38.74 14.36
CA PHE A 819 7.48 37.76 15.21
C PHE A 819 8.74 38.34 15.83
N VAL A 820 9.58 39.07 15.04
CA VAL A 820 10.78 39.74 15.55
C VAL A 820 10.42 40.88 16.53
N ARG A 821 9.34 41.66 16.27
CA ARG A 821 8.88 42.72 17.17
C ARG A 821 8.43 42.13 18.50
N HIS A 822 7.64 41.05 18.47
CA HIS A 822 7.19 40.33 19.66
C HIS A 822 8.37 39.81 20.48
N ALA A 823 9.34 39.15 19.82
CA ALA A 823 10.53 38.63 20.47
C ALA A 823 11.38 39.74 21.13
N ARG A 824 11.49 40.93 20.47
CA ARG A 824 12.20 42.06 21.07
C ARG A 824 11.51 42.58 22.34
N ALA A 825 10.18 42.65 22.35
CA ALA A 825 9.45 43.08 23.52
C ALA A 825 9.61 42.06 24.69
N VAL A 826 9.49 40.76 24.41
CA VAL A 826 9.71 39.69 25.41
C VAL A 826 11.16 39.73 25.94
N ASN A 827 12.15 39.79 25.05
CA ASN A 827 13.59 39.81 25.44
C ASN A 827 13.94 41.04 26.26
N ALA A 828 13.30 42.21 26.03
CA ALA A 828 13.49 43.40 26.84
C ALA A 828 13.00 43.20 28.27
N ILE A 829 11.93 42.45 28.48
CA ILE A 829 11.41 42.07 29.79
C ILE A 829 12.32 41.08 30.48
N PHE A 830 12.79 40.04 29.77
CA PHE A 830 13.72 39.07 30.30
C PHE A 830 15.04 39.77 30.79
N LYS A 831 15.58 40.66 29.99
CA LYS A 831 16.75 41.47 30.38
C LYS A 831 16.52 42.37 31.59
N ALA A 832 15.29 42.89 31.79
CA ALA A 832 14.96 43.66 32.97
C ALA A 832 14.92 42.77 34.23
N GLN A 833 14.35 41.59 34.11
CA GLN A 833 14.29 40.60 35.18
C GLN A 833 15.67 40.06 35.56
N ASP A 834 16.54 39.74 34.58
CA ASP A 834 17.93 39.31 34.82
C ASP A 834 18.78 40.34 35.58
N ARG A 835 18.45 41.62 35.47
CA ARG A 835 19.09 42.72 36.21
C ARG A 835 18.46 42.94 37.61
N GLY A 836 17.52 42.08 38.01
CA GLY A 836 16.84 42.16 39.31
C GLY A 836 15.75 43.23 39.37
N GLY A 837 15.31 43.80 38.22
CA GLY A 837 14.24 44.80 38.13
C GLY A 837 12.91 44.21 37.64
N SER A 838 11.84 44.99 37.77
CA SER A 838 10.54 44.70 37.14
C SER A 838 10.40 45.44 35.78
N ALA A 839 9.59 44.91 34.89
CA ALA A 839 9.34 45.54 33.60
C ALA A 839 8.71 46.93 33.78
N SER A 840 9.17 47.89 32.98
CA SER A 840 8.60 49.22 33.02
C SER A 840 7.18 49.26 32.38
N PRO A 841 6.31 50.20 32.71
CA PRO A 841 5.00 50.34 32.08
C PRO A 841 5.07 50.45 30.57
N GLU A 842 6.13 51.06 30.04
CA GLU A 842 6.38 51.20 28.59
C GLU A 842 6.71 49.84 27.94
N GLN A 843 7.52 49.02 28.61
CA GLN A 843 7.85 47.64 28.14
C GLN A 843 6.61 46.74 28.16
N VAL A 844 5.78 46.85 29.17
CA VAL A 844 4.51 46.10 29.26
C VAL A 844 3.55 46.51 28.15
N LYS A 845 3.45 47.84 27.87
CA LYS A 845 2.64 48.36 26.77
C LYS A 845 3.13 47.86 25.41
N GLU A 846 4.47 47.95 25.15
CA GLU A 846 5.04 47.47 23.89
C GLU A 846 4.82 45.95 23.68
N LEU A 847 4.92 45.14 24.74
CA LEU A 847 4.57 43.71 24.66
C LEU A 847 3.10 43.53 24.32
N HIS A 848 2.19 44.30 24.93
CA HIS A 848 0.76 44.21 24.63
C HIS A 848 0.47 44.55 23.16
N ASP A 849 1.03 45.63 22.66
CA ASP A 849 0.89 46.07 21.28
C ASP A 849 1.55 45.10 20.28
N ALA A 850 2.66 44.50 20.64
CA ALA A 850 3.34 43.48 19.84
C ALA A 850 2.55 42.16 19.78
N ARG A 851 1.92 41.75 20.87
CA ARG A 851 1.01 40.60 20.91
C ARG A 851 -0.17 40.79 19.96
N ALA A 852 -0.88 41.92 20.10
CA ALA A 852 -2.02 42.22 19.26
C ALA A 852 -1.67 42.24 17.76
N GLY A 853 -0.58 42.92 17.39
CA GLY A 853 -0.15 42.96 15.99
C GLY A 853 0.40 41.65 15.45
N PHE A 854 0.87 40.75 16.29
CA PHE A 854 1.29 39.42 15.86
C PHE A 854 0.10 38.47 15.69
N ASP A 855 -0.86 38.51 16.61
CA ASP A 855 -2.08 37.71 16.55
C ASP A 855 -3.03 38.13 15.41
N GLU A 856 -3.02 39.39 15.01
CA GLU A 856 -3.73 39.88 13.83
C GLU A 856 -3.23 39.23 12.53
N LEU A 857 -1.92 39.05 12.40
CA LEU A 857 -1.28 38.45 11.22
C LEU A 857 -1.18 36.91 11.29
N ARG A 858 -1.19 36.37 12.49
CA ARG A 858 -1.15 34.94 12.75
C ARG A 858 -1.98 34.64 14.01
N PRO A 859 -3.22 34.14 13.86
CA PRO A 859 -4.07 33.82 15.00
C PRO A 859 -3.35 32.92 16.02
N HIS A 860 -3.33 33.33 17.28
CA HIS A 860 -2.61 32.73 18.40
C HIS A 860 -1.06 32.75 18.29
N GLY A 861 -0.50 33.55 17.39
CA GLY A 861 0.93 33.62 17.14
C GLY A 861 1.74 34.05 18.37
N SER A 862 1.23 35.00 19.16
CA SER A 862 1.87 35.43 20.40
C SER A 862 1.89 34.35 21.47
N HIS A 863 0.80 33.64 21.66
CA HIS A 863 0.67 32.51 22.59
C HIS A 863 1.64 31.39 22.26
N ASP A 864 1.69 30.95 20.98
CA ASP A 864 2.58 29.89 20.51
C ASP A 864 4.06 30.31 20.68
N ALA A 865 4.39 31.58 20.36
CA ALA A 865 5.75 32.11 20.54
C ALA A 865 6.18 32.18 22.02
N GLU A 866 5.29 32.54 22.91
CA GLU A 866 5.59 32.58 24.34
C GLU A 866 5.78 31.19 24.93
N ALA A 867 5.08 30.15 24.42
CA ALA A 867 5.34 28.76 24.76
C ALA A 867 6.77 28.35 24.35
N VAL A 868 7.20 28.72 23.14
CA VAL A 868 8.56 28.50 22.65
C VAL A 868 9.60 29.17 23.54
N TYR A 869 9.39 30.44 23.95
CA TYR A 869 10.33 31.16 24.80
C TYR A 869 10.36 30.65 26.25
N LYS A 870 9.26 30.07 26.74
CA LYS A 870 9.22 29.38 28.04
C LYS A 870 10.05 28.09 28.02
N THR A 871 10.04 27.40 26.89
CA THR A 871 10.84 26.18 26.72
C THR A 871 12.34 26.48 26.58
N ASN A 872 12.69 27.53 25.83
CA ASN A 872 14.06 28.01 25.67
C ASN A 872 14.10 29.54 25.59
N PRO A 873 14.47 30.24 26.68
CA PRO A 873 14.52 31.72 26.73
C PRO A 873 15.51 32.35 25.74
N GLU A 874 16.57 31.64 25.33
CA GLU A 874 17.53 32.15 24.35
C GLU A 874 16.87 32.39 22.98
N PHE A 875 15.85 31.64 22.64
CA PHE A 875 15.11 31.84 21.39
C PHE A 875 14.49 33.24 21.26
N ALA A 876 14.10 33.87 22.37
CA ALA A 876 13.62 35.27 22.33
C ALA A 876 14.76 36.22 21.93
N ALA A 877 15.98 35.99 22.38
CA ALA A 877 17.15 36.80 22.02
C ALA A 877 17.59 36.55 20.57
N ASP A 878 17.55 35.29 20.12
CA ASP A 878 17.92 34.89 18.77
C ASP A 878 16.97 35.49 17.75
N VAL A 879 15.67 35.40 17.95
CA VAL A 879 14.67 36.04 17.10
C VAL A 879 14.75 37.57 17.16
N ALA A 880 14.95 38.16 18.33
CA ALA A 880 15.10 39.61 18.52
C ALA A 880 16.30 40.19 17.74
N SER A 881 17.33 39.41 17.47
CA SER A 881 18.51 39.80 16.68
C SER A 881 18.12 40.22 15.25
N GLY A 882 17.07 39.60 14.72
CA GLY A 882 16.64 39.80 13.33
C GLY A 882 17.46 39.00 12.32
N ASP A 883 18.40 38.17 12.76
CA ASP A 883 19.21 37.29 11.94
C ASP A 883 18.37 36.04 11.55
N PRO A 884 18.19 35.78 10.25
CA PRO A 884 17.39 34.65 9.80
C PRO A 884 17.89 33.28 10.25
N ASP A 885 19.22 33.08 10.27
CA ASP A 885 19.82 31.79 10.61
C ASP A 885 19.72 31.51 12.12
N ARG A 886 19.96 32.52 12.93
CA ARG A 886 19.79 32.43 14.40
C ARG A 886 18.32 32.21 14.79
N ALA A 887 17.40 32.84 14.07
CA ALA A 887 15.96 32.70 14.32
C ALA A 887 15.36 31.37 13.78
N ALA A 888 16.09 30.61 12.95
CA ALA A 888 15.56 29.39 12.31
C ALA A 888 15.11 28.31 13.31
N PRO A 889 15.85 28.01 14.41
CA PRO A 889 15.39 27.04 15.41
C PRO A 889 14.09 27.49 16.11
N ALA A 890 13.99 28.76 16.47
CA ALA A 890 12.81 29.33 17.12
C ALA A 890 11.58 29.32 16.18
N ARG A 891 11.76 29.52 14.87
CA ARG A 891 10.66 29.42 13.89
C ARG A 891 10.15 27.99 13.77
N ARG A 892 11.03 26.98 13.76
CA ARG A 892 10.64 25.55 13.77
C ARG A 892 9.87 25.19 15.04
N ALA A 893 10.35 25.67 16.19
CA ALA A 893 9.66 25.47 17.45
C ALA A 893 8.28 26.16 17.46
N LEU A 894 8.16 27.38 16.91
CA LEU A 894 6.87 28.07 16.77
C LEU A 894 5.88 27.33 15.87
N GLN A 895 6.38 26.70 14.82
CA GLN A 895 5.54 25.87 13.94
C GLN A 895 5.04 24.64 14.67
N LEU A 896 5.93 23.95 15.40
CA LEU A 896 5.59 22.79 16.22
C LEU A 896 4.54 23.13 17.29
N GLU A 897 4.66 24.26 17.97
CA GLU A 897 3.65 24.70 18.97
C GLU A 897 2.28 24.93 18.32
N THR A 898 2.26 25.47 17.10
CA THR A 898 1.00 25.64 16.34
C THR A 898 0.39 24.29 15.95
N GLU A 899 1.21 23.33 15.57
CA GLU A 899 0.77 21.97 15.23
C GLU A 899 0.25 21.25 16.47
N MET A 900 0.95 21.31 17.59
CA MET A 900 0.49 20.74 18.88
C MET A 900 -0.85 21.34 19.34
N ARG A 901 -1.05 22.63 19.12
CA ARG A 901 -2.35 23.27 19.44
C ARG A 901 -3.49 22.78 18.56
N LYS A 902 -3.21 22.47 17.28
CA LYS A 902 -4.19 21.95 16.31
C LYS A 902 -4.41 20.45 16.43
N ASN A 903 -3.41 19.70 16.88
CA ASN A 903 -3.44 18.26 17.03
C ASN A 903 -3.24 17.85 18.50
N PRO A 904 -4.32 17.55 19.22
CA PRO A 904 -4.22 17.15 20.62
C PRO A 904 -3.42 15.86 20.86
N GLY A 905 -3.40 14.92 19.90
CA GLY A 905 -2.59 13.71 19.99
C GLY A 905 -1.11 14.03 20.03
N LEU A 906 -0.61 14.86 19.10
CA LEU A 906 0.78 15.29 19.08
C LEU A 906 1.19 16.04 20.37
N ARG A 907 0.24 16.80 20.93
CA ARG A 907 0.46 17.48 22.21
C ARG A 907 0.60 16.48 23.35
N ALA A 908 -0.17 15.38 23.33
CA ALA A 908 -0.04 14.31 24.30
C ALA A 908 1.28 13.56 24.16
N ASP A 909 1.75 13.27 22.94
CA ASP A 909 3.04 12.66 22.69
C ASP A 909 4.18 13.50 23.27
N ARG A 910 4.20 14.79 22.97
CA ARG A 910 5.22 15.73 23.50
C ARG A 910 5.17 15.88 25.03
N PHE A 911 3.99 15.78 25.60
CA PHE A 911 3.86 15.77 27.06
C PHE A 911 4.57 14.56 27.66
N VAL A 912 4.36 13.37 27.11
CA VAL A 912 4.98 12.13 27.58
C VAL A 912 6.49 12.19 27.38
N GLU A 913 7.00 12.56 26.20
CA GLU A 913 8.42 12.70 25.92
C GLU A 913 9.08 13.66 26.92
N ARG A 914 8.51 14.85 27.10
CA ARG A 914 9.07 15.86 28.00
C ARG A 914 9.07 15.40 29.46
N PHE A 915 8.02 14.72 29.90
CA PHE A 915 7.95 14.17 31.25
C PHE A 915 9.01 13.10 31.47
N GLN A 916 9.23 12.20 30.49
CA GLN A 916 10.28 11.17 30.55
C GLN A 916 11.69 11.78 30.56
N GLU A 917 11.96 12.78 29.73
CA GLU A 917 13.24 13.53 29.75
C GLU A 917 13.53 14.14 31.13
N LEU A 918 12.53 14.81 31.69
CA LEU A 918 12.68 15.44 33.01
C LEU A 918 12.92 14.42 34.13
N ARG A 919 12.25 13.25 34.04
CA ARG A 919 12.44 12.14 34.97
C ARG A 919 13.90 11.65 34.90
N GLN A 920 14.37 11.32 33.68
CA GLN A 920 15.74 10.87 33.47
C GLN A 920 16.77 11.90 33.90
N ALA A 921 16.55 13.18 33.56
CA ALA A 921 17.41 14.28 34.01
C ALA A 921 17.43 14.43 35.52
N SER A 922 16.27 14.27 36.18
CA SER A 922 16.17 14.32 37.65
C SER A 922 17.00 13.21 38.31
N GLU A 923 16.88 11.97 37.80
CA GLU A 923 17.63 10.80 38.30
C GLU A 923 19.15 10.96 38.08
N SER A 924 19.55 11.36 36.87
CA SER A 924 20.95 11.57 36.49
C SER A 924 21.62 12.68 37.35
N ARG A 925 20.93 13.82 37.56
CA ARG A 925 21.41 14.92 38.36
C ARG A 925 21.53 14.54 39.86
N TYR A 926 20.58 13.76 40.36
CA TYR A 926 20.66 13.24 41.71
C TYR A 926 21.86 12.31 41.91
N ALA A 927 22.08 11.39 40.95
CA ALA A 927 23.27 10.52 40.96
C ALA A 927 24.60 11.27 40.84
N ALA A 928 24.62 12.41 40.16
CA ALA A 928 25.77 13.28 40.00
C ALA A 928 25.99 14.28 41.18
N GLY A 929 25.10 14.27 42.19
CA GLY A 929 25.15 15.16 43.34
C GLY A 929 24.68 16.61 43.08
N ASP A 930 24.09 16.88 41.94
CA ASP A 930 23.44 18.16 41.57
C ASP A 930 22.03 18.22 42.13
N TYR A 931 21.93 18.49 43.42
CA TYR A 931 20.63 18.58 44.11
C TYR A 931 19.79 19.80 43.69
N SER A 932 20.43 20.84 43.14
CA SER A 932 19.69 22.02 42.66
C SER A 932 19.00 21.73 41.34
N GLY A 933 19.70 21.15 40.40
CA GLY A 933 19.17 20.71 39.13
C GLY A 933 18.13 19.59 39.28
N HIS A 934 18.36 18.67 40.21
CA HIS A 934 17.35 17.66 40.57
C HIS A 934 16.03 18.29 41.03
N ARG A 935 16.11 19.27 41.97
CA ARG A 935 14.89 19.97 42.45
C ARG A 935 14.21 20.78 41.38
N ALA A 936 14.95 21.40 40.46
CA ALA A 936 14.40 22.15 39.34
C ALA A 936 13.62 21.23 38.37
N ALA A 937 14.19 20.07 38.00
CA ALA A 937 13.52 19.10 37.13
C ALA A 937 12.24 18.54 37.78
N ARG A 938 12.29 18.24 39.09
CA ARG A 938 11.09 17.78 39.82
C ARG A 938 10.01 18.85 39.96
N ALA A 939 10.37 20.11 40.08
CA ALA A 939 9.42 21.23 40.10
C ALA A 939 8.71 21.37 38.75
N GLU A 940 9.45 21.22 37.63
CA GLU A 940 8.89 21.26 36.31
C GLU A 940 7.92 20.06 36.07
N MET A 941 8.29 18.84 36.45
CA MET A 941 7.39 17.68 36.43
C MET A 941 6.10 17.92 37.24
N GLY A 942 6.22 18.56 38.43
CA GLY A 942 5.07 18.93 39.23
C GLY A 942 4.15 19.96 38.57
N ASN A 943 4.72 20.92 37.86
CA ASN A 943 3.95 21.89 37.05
C ASN A 943 3.23 21.21 35.88
N MET A 944 3.87 20.25 35.23
CA MET A 944 3.25 19.44 34.19
C MET A 944 2.07 18.62 34.72
N ALA A 945 2.24 17.96 35.87
CA ALA A 945 1.16 17.20 36.52
C ALA A 945 -0.04 18.10 36.88
N MET A 946 0.21 19.30 37.43
CA MET A 946 -0.85 20.28 37.72
C MET A 946 -1.53 20.86 36.47
N SER A 947 -0.81 20.93 35.34
CA SER A 947 -1.42 21.38 34.09
C SER A 947 -2.48 20.42 33.57
N LEU A 948 -2.34 19.11 33.79
CA LEU A 948 -3.33 18.12 33.43
C LEU A 948 -4.63 18.26 34.23
N GLU A 949 -4.56 18.68 35.50
CA GLU A 949 -5.79 18.92 36.27
C GLU A 949 -6.69 20.00 35.70
N ARG A 950 -6.15 20.86 34.81
CA ARG A 950 -6.85 21.97 34.17
C ARG A 950 -7.20 21.72 32.70
N ASP A 951 -6.71 20.63 32.13
CA ASP A 951 -6.91 20.30 30.70
C ASP A 951 -7.54 18.91 30.58
N ALA A 952 -8.87 18.89 30.58
CA ALA A 952 -9.66 17.66 30.52
C ALA A 952 -9.43 16.87 29.20
N GLN A 953 -9.08 17.55 28.12
CA GLN A 953 -8.79 16.90 26.84
C GLN A 953 -7.46 16.16 26.90
N MET A 954 -6.43 16.77 27.46
CA MET A 954 -5.15 16.13 27.69
C MET A 954 -5.22 15.00 28.72
N ASP A 955 -5.98 15.19 29.80
CA ASP A 955 -6.25 14.15 30.80
C ASP A 955 -6.86 12.92 30.13
N SER A 956 -7.83 13.10 29.26
CA SER A 956 -8.49 12.01 28.51
C SER A 956 -7.53 11.30 27.55
N LEU A 957 -6.72 12.03 26.79
CA LEU A 957 -5.77 11.47 25.82
C LEU A 957 -4.64 10.70 26.48
N LEU A 958 -4.25 11.07 27.69
CA LEU A 958 -3.16 10.44 28.44
C LEU A 958 -3.60 9.30 29.36
N ARG A 959 -4.90 9.07 29.52
CA ARG A 959 -5.45 7.98 30.35
C ARG A 959 -5.13 6.57 29.83
N GLY A 960 -4.69 6.38 28.62
CA GLY A 960 -4.20 5.12 28.10
C GLY A 960 -2.67 4.97 28.17
N ARG A 961 -1.96 6.00 28.68
CA ARG A 961 -0.49 6.09 28.66
C ARG A 961 0.15 6.19 30.04
N GLU A 962 -0.56 5.70 31.07
CA GLU A 962 -0.11 5.72 32.46
C GLU A 962 1.23 5.01 32.65
N ARG A 963 1.46 3.90 31.94
CA ARG A 963 2.73 3.15 32.00
C ARG A 963 3.92 3.97 31.47
N GLU A 964 3.72 4.71 30.38
CA GLU A 964 4.75 5.56 29.78
C GLU A 964 5.12 6.73 30.72
N LEU A 965 4.13 7.24 31.44
CA LEU A 965 4.32 8.26 32.45
C LEU A 965 4.84 7.71 33.79
N GLY A 966 4.94 6.38 33.95
CA GLY A 966 5.38 5.73 35.17
C GLY A 966 4.38 5.87 36.31
N ILE A 967 3.09 5.93 36.01
CA ILE A 967 2.02 5.98 37.03
C ILE A 967 1.81 4.56 37.54
N SER A 968 1.98 4.41 38.85
CA SER A 968 1.84 3.13 39.56
C SER A 968 0.60 3.06 40.47
N ILE A 969 -0.09 4.17 40.64
CA ILE A 969 -1.22 4.34 41.54
C ILE A 969 -2.37 4.98 40.79
N ASP A 970 -3.47 4.25 40.65
CA ASP A 970 -4.76 4.79 40.20
C ASP A 970 -5.56 5.16 41.45
N SER A 971 -5.72 6.44 41.71
CA SER A 971 -6.47 6.94 42.86
C SER A 971 -7.95 7.17 42.55
N GLY A 972 -8.41 6.92 41.32
CA GLY A 972 -9.76 7.24 40.83
C GLY A 972 -10.05 8.74 40.69
N HIS A 973 -8.99 9.57 40.71
CA HIS A 973 -9.06 11.01 40.53
C HIS A 973 -8.54 11.43 39.15
N SER A 974 -8.02 12.66 39.01
CA SER A 974 -7.41 13.11 37.75
C SER A 974 -6.05 12.43 37.53
N LEU A 975 -5.70 12.19 36.24
CA LEU A 975 -4.40 11.64 35.87
C LEU A 975 -3.23 12.47 36.37
N GLY A 976 -3.38 13.81 36.37
CA GLY A 976 -2.40 14.74 36.88
C GLY A 976 -2.08 14.48 38.38
N ARG A 977 -3.11 14.13 39.16
CA ARG A 977 -2.93 13.77 40.58
C ARG A 977 -2.25 12.43 40.77
N ASP A 978 -2.60 11.45 39.97
CA ASP A 978 -1.98 10.13 39.99
C ASP A 978 -0.52 10.19 39.58
N LEU A 979 -0.21 11.03 38.59
CA LEU A 979 1.15 11.34 38.15
C LEU A 979 1.97 12.01 39.28
N ALA A 980 1.39 12.99 39.97
CA ALA A 980 2.06 13.66 41.08
C ALA A 980 2.33 12.73 42.28
N ILE A 981 1.38 11.85 42.62
CA ILE A 981 1.51 10.88 43.67
C ILE A 981 2.56 9.81 43.33
N SER A 982 2.48 9.22 42.14
CA SER A 982 3.35 8.14 41.68
C SER A 982 4.83 8.57 41.65
N HIS A 983 5.10 9.81 41.36
CA HIS A 983 6.46 10.37 41.35
C HIS A 983 6.84 11.17 42.60
N GLY A 984 5.97 11.23 43.64
CA GLY A 984 6.23 11.95 44.86
C GLY A 984 6.48 13.46 44.66
N LEU A 985 5.77 14.06 43.70
CA LEU A 985 5.87 15.49 43.37
C LEU A 985 5.03 16.27 44.39
N GLY A 986 5.68 16.95 45.30
CA GLY A 986 4.98 17.79 46.30
C GLY A 986 4.19 18.91 45.64
N ARG A 987 3.04 19.33 46.22
CA ARG A 987 2.31 20.53 45.80
C ARG A 987 3.21 21.73 45.98
N GLY A 988 3.88 22.20 44.94
CA GLY A 988 4.56 23.47 44.93
C GLY A 988 3.54 24.58 45.24
N ARG A 989 3.77 25.36 46.28
CA ARG A 989 3.03 26.60 46.50
C ARG A 989 3.31 27.50 45.31
N GLY A 990 2.30 27.66 44.45
CA GLY A 990 2.37 28.62 43.35
C GLY A 990 2.64 30.02 43.88
N ILE A 991 3.74 30.59 43.44
CA ILE A 991 3.90 32.02 43.44
C ILE A 991 3.26 32.46 42.13
N GLY A 992 2.12 33.16 42.24
CA GLY A 992 1.47 33.75 41.10
C GLY A 992 2.34 34.80 40.42
N LEU A 993 2.42 34.74 39.11
CA LEU A 993 2.64 35.87 38.21
C LEU A 993 1.68 35.74 37.05
#